data_e47da057f75ad818d57eb079dee1d60b
#
_entry.id   e47da057f75ad818d57eb079dee1d60b
#
_cell.length_a   1.000
_cell.length_b   1.000
_cell.length_c   1.000
_cell.angle_alpha   90.00
_cell.angle_beta   90.00
_cell.angle_gamma   90.00
#
_symmetry.space_group_name_H-M   'P 1'
#
loop_
_entity.id
_entity.type
_entity.pdbx_description
1 polymer ?
#
loop_
_entity_poly.entity_id
_entity_poly.type
_entity_poly.pdbx_seq_one_letter_code
_entity_poly.pdbx_strand_id
1 'polypeptide(L)'
;MADDFKYDVFISYSHKDEEWVVDTLLPSLENAGLKVCIDFRDFVPGKPSRHNMRDACKESKYTVLVMTPAWMASEWTSFEGLLTFLHDPANKHLRTVPILFEKCDIPEDIQIFTYVDFIRKDRESIAWKQLFTSLGKPNAPIPGTPVKETEPKTPESWFLAHPYGMPPNFTGRREERNMLTGWLNSDKDHPLLIIRALGGFGKSALTWHWLTHDVDAKQFPAVVFWSFYEGDASFENFLKETLKYLGVLNAEQLNPRQQTEILLNLLQRPGLLLILDGFERVLRAYSNMGAAYQGDELQIDMDDSQDKGRDCVNMFADAFLQGIGAFGFMVRSKVLMTTRLTPRAMERHGQLLQGVREEELKEMKKEDAVTFFHVQGIRGTHTEIEAACEPYGYHPLSLRILAGLIVNDRNAPGDISAAKGLEITQDIIQNKHHILETAFNSLSASQKSLLGRVACFRAPTSYDALKTIQGSGHGNNFLDDSLKALESRGLVHWDRKANKYDLHPIVRRFAYDRLTASDRTAAHTRLVNYFDAIPKLEKVDKLEDLAPVIELYHHMVRAGNLDEAWVLYRDRLDPLYFQFGAYQLIVELLRALFLDGEDKPPCLTDERAQGWTLNALSQGYGMSGQPAKAMPLLRQRIALAEKLGDNKNLGISLGNTCDWLLSIGVLSEAERNLRRKIDICREIADEWSEAIGHQELGHVLSYRGAWQEAEQELDNSLVLAENQSHVQMQGVTWSYRALRFLLMAREAVSSNQSSIENLKSSIECAQRALELANEMTLTQYSIPRDYVRARWLLGAAYRTNNELTLAEENLSKALNLCRQINMVDHEADILLDLARLRYASHKSGGTSQDDLKDALEKASEALMITERSGYVLQGADVNLFLAQYALEQEKDKAKAKEYAESALKLATCDGPPYYYKVAYEEAERMLEKLK
;
A
#
# COMPACT_ATOMS: atom_id res chain seq x y z
N MET A 1 -47.15 -32.00 -7.50
CA MET A 1 -46.81 -31.10 -6.38
C MET A 1 -45.39 -31.45 -6.00
N ALA A 2 -44.48 -30.53 -6.10
CA ALA A 2 -43.10 -30.75 -5.63
C ALA A 2 -43.18 -30.86 -4.11
N ASP A 3 -42.78 -31.99 -3.54
CA ASP A 3 -42.64 -32.17 -2.09
C ASP A 3 -41.53 -31.19 -1.61
N ASP A 4 -41.93 -30.21 -0.86
CA ASP A 4 -41.02 -29.14 -0.34
C ASP A 4 -40.44 -29.67 0.98
N PHE A 5 -39.31 -30.41 0.88
CA PHE A 5 -38.59 -30.92 2.05
C PHE A 5 -37.73 -29.82 2.70
N LYS A 6 -37.75 -29.74 4.03
CA LYS A 6 -36.94 -28.81 4.79
C LYS A 6 -35.44 -29.12 4.71
N TYR A 7 -35.09 -30.43 4.62
CA TYR A 7 -33.77 -30.97 4.49
C TYR A 7 -33.63 -31.93 3.29
N ASP A 8 -32.43 -32.02 2.73
CA ASP A 8 -32.14 -33.02 1.69
C ASP A 8 -31.89 -34.40 2.30
N VAL A 9 -31.14 -34.44 3.43
CA VAL A 9 -30.68 -35.67 4.06
C VAL A 9 -30.87 -35.60 5.58
N PHE A 10 -31.38 -36.67 6.18
CA PHE A 10 -31.27 -36.95 7.61
C PHE A 10 -30.26 -38.07 7.84
N ILE A 11 -29.32 -37.91 8.79
CA ILE A 11 -28.34 -38.94 9.17
C ILE A 11 -28.80 -39.60 10.47
N SER A 12 -29.05 -40.92 10.42
CA SER A 12 -29.30 -41.76 11.60
C SER A 12 -28.04 -42.58 11.89
N TYR A 13 -27.46 -42.38 13.06
CA TYR A 13 -26.22 -42.97 13.49
C TYR A 13 -26.20 -43.22 15.00
N SER A 14 -25.27 -44.05 15.51
CA SER A 14 -25.04 -44.19 16.93
C SER A 14 -24.03 -43.18 17.41
N HIS A 15 -24.21 -42.56 18.61
CA HIS A 15 -23.22 -41.65 19.21
C HIS A 15 -21.82 -42.25 19.36
N LYS A 16 -21.68 -43.58 19.29
CA LYS A 16 -20.36 -44.22 19.29
C LYS A 16 -19.63 -44.05 17.94
N ASP A 17 -20.38 -43.70 16.88
CA ASP A 17 -19.89 -43.51 15.52
C ASP A 17 -19.79 -42.00 15.18
N GLU A 18 -19.98 -41.16 16.21
CA GLU A 18 -20.10 -39.69 16.05
C GLU A 18 -18.85 -39.11 15.39
N GLU A 19 -17.68 -39.58 15.72
CA GLU A 19 -16.42 -39.07 15.16
C GLU A 19 -16.40 -39.15 13.63
N TRP A 20 -16.69 -40.28 13.03
CA TRP A 20 -16.72 -40.43 11.57
C TRP A 20 -17.91 -39.69 10.92
N VAL A 21 -19.06 -39.71 11.58
CA VAL A 21 -20.25 -39.03 11.05
C VAL A 21 -20.06 -37.53 11.05
N VAL A 22 -19.56 -36.95 12.10
CA VAL A 22 -19.41 -35.50 12.25
C VAL A 22 -18.19 -34.98 11.48
N ASP A 23 -17.07 -35.72 11.50
CA ASP A 23 -15.82 -35.26 10.91
C ASP A 23 -15.67 -35.61 9.43
N THR A 24 -16.42 -36.63 8.93
CA THR A 24 -16.24 -37.09 7.57
C THR A 24 -17.55 -37.09 6.77
N LEU A 25 -18.59 -37.75 7.27
CA LEU A 25 -19.83 -37.93 6.50
C LEU A 25 -20.60 -36.60 6.36
N LEU A 26 -20.88 -35.92 7.45
CA LEU A 26 -21.63 -34.67 7.47
C LEU A 26 -20.95 -33.57 6.59
N PRO A 27 -19.66 -33.25 6.76
CA PRO A 27 -19.01 -32.26 5.90
C PRO A 27 -19.02 -32.66 4.42
N SER A 28 -18.88 -33.96 4.13
CA SER A 28 -18.85 -34.44 2.76
C SER A 28 -20.21 -34.29 2.06
N LEU A 29 -21.30 -34.50 2.79
CA LEU A 29 -22.65 -34.28 2.29
C LEU A 29 -22.97 -32.79 2.09
N GLU A 30 -22.58 -31.96 3.09
CA GLU A 30 -22.77 -30.51 3.00
C GLU A 30 -21.92 -29.88 1.88
N ASN A 31 -20.68 -30.32 1.69
CA ASN A 31 -19.83 -29.91 0.58
C ASN A 31 -20.40 -30.33 -0.79
N ALA A 32 -21.16 -31.40 -0.84
CA ALA A 32 -21.91 -31.77 -2.03
C ALA A 32 -23.16 -30.90 -2.29
N GLY A 33 -23.39 -29.88 -1.46
CA GLY A 33 -24.54 -28.98 -1.55
C GLY A 33 -25.85 -29.62 -1.12
N LEU A 34 -25.80 -30.53 -0.14
CA LEU A 34 -26.98 -31.13 0.49
C LEU A 34 -27.22 -30.45 1.84
N LYS A 35 -28.49 -30.14 2.11
CA LYS A 35 -28.91 -29.60 3.43
C LYS A 35 -29.19 -30.77 4.36
N VAL A 36 -28.31 -30.96 5.36
CA VAL A 36 -28.33 -32.13 6.23
C VAL A 36 -28.99 -31.81 7.57
N CYS A 37 -29.85 -32.72 8.01
CA CYS A 37 -30.40 -32.76 9.37
C CYS A 37 -29.60 -33.77 10.22
N ILE A 38 -29.14 -33.36 11.39
CA ILE A 38 -28.41 -34.20 12.33
C ILE A 38 -28.83 -33.90 13.76
N ASP A 39 -28.81 -34.90 14.65
CA ASP A 39 -29.39 -34.85 15.99
C ASP A 39 -28.83 -33.74 16.89
N PHE A 40 -27.53 -33.69 17.09
CA PHE A 40 -26.91 -32.72 18.01
C PHE A 40 -27.13 -31.25 17.63
N ARG A 41 -27.42 -30.96 16.35
CA ARG A 41 -27.61 -29.60 15.84
C ARG A 41 -29.09 -29.23 15.63
N ASP A 42 -29.87 -30.18 15.13
CA ASP A 42 -31.20 -29.86 14.55
C ASP A 42 -32.36 -30.42 15.39
N PHE A 43 -32.11 -31.28 16.40
CA PHE A 43 -33.14 -31.79 17.27
C PHE A 43 -33.57 -30.77 18.31
N VAL A 44 -34.88 -30.75 18.58
CA VAL A 44 -35.46 -29.81 19.55
C VAL A 44 -35.22 -30.33 20.97
N PRO A 45 -34.48 -29.58 21.83
CA PRO A 45 -34.27 -29.95 23.23
C PRO A 45 -35.56 -30.13 24.00
N GLY A 46 -35.64 -31.16 24.84
CA GLY A 46 -36.82 -31.46 25.62
C GLY A 46 -37.93 -32.24 24.92
N LYS A 47 -37.82 -32.37 23.57
CA LYS A 47 -38.74 -33.24 22.83
C LYS A 47 -38.22 -34.67 22.86
N PRO A 48 -39.08 -35.72 23.06
CA PRO A 48 -38.62 -37.10 23.03
C PRO A 48 -37.82 -37.43 21.79
N SER A 49 -36.66 -38.09 21.91
CA SER A 49 -35.77 -38.44 20.79
C SER A 49 -36.50 -39.12 19.64
N ARG A 50 -37.38 -40.09 19.93
CA ARG A 50 -38.22 -40.75 18.91
C ARG A 50 -39.09 -39.79 18.09
N HIS A 51 -39.60 -38.70 18.71
CA HIS A 51 -40.38 -37.71 17.97
C HIS A 51 -39.51 -36.81 17.12
N ASN A 52 -38.32 -36.44 17.59
CA ASN A 52 -37.35 -35.71 16.78
C ASN A 52 -36.90 -36.50 15.55
N MET A 53 -36.54 -37.78 15.72
CA MET A 53 -36.19 -38.70 14.63
C MET A 53 -37.30 -38.84 13.59
N ARG A 54 -38.52 -39.05 14.06
CA ARG A 54 -39.70 -39.14 13.19
C ARG A 54 -39.91 -37.89 12.35
N ASP A 55 -39.77 -36.73 12.98
CA ASP A 55 -39.97 -35.47 12.28
C ASP A 55 -38.80 -35.21 11.30
N ALA A 56 -37.57 -35.53 11.68
CA ALA A 56 -36.38 -35.47 10.81
C ALA A 56 -36.56 -36.36 9.56
N CYS A 57 -37.05 -37.61 9.71
CA CYS A 57 -37.34 -38.47 8.58
C CYS A 57 -38.44 -37.89 7.66
N LYS A 58 -39.49 -37.29 8.22
CA LYS A 58 -40.57 -36.66 7.44
C LYS A 58 -40.16 -35.42 6.71
N GLU A 59 -39.34 -34.58 7.37
CA GLU A 59 -38.88 -33.29 6.84
C GLU A 59 -37.69 -33.44 5.87
N SER A 60 -37.08 -34.62 5.73
CA SER A 60 -35.91 -34.87 4.87
C SER A 60 -36.30 -35.71 3.63
N LYS A 61 -35.69 -35.39 2.50
CA LYS A 61 -35.88 -36.09 1.25
C LYS A 61 -35.30 -37.50 1.26
N TYR A 62 -34.09 -37.64 1.86
CA TYR A 62 -33.40 -38.91 2.05
C TYR A 62 -33.08 -39.16 3.53
N THR A 63 -33.00 -40.43 3.91
CA THR A 63 -32.51 -40.86 5.23
C THR A 63 -31.33 -41.80 5.03
N VAL A 64 -30.16 -41.38 5.54
CA VAL A 64 -28.92 -42.17 5.52
C VAL A 64 -28.84 -42.95 6.83
N LEU A 65 -28.67 -44.26 6.77
CA LEU A 65 -28.54 -45.15 7.95
C LEU A 65 -27.06 -45.58 8.05
N VAL A 66 -26.36 -45.17 9.11
CA VAL A 66 -24.98 -45.58 9.34
C VAL A 66 -24.97 -46.86 10.19
N MET A 67 -24.89 -48.01 9.52
CA MET A 67 -24.98 -49.34 10.17
C MET A 67 -23.65 -49.76 10.76
N THR A 68 -23.66 -49.93 12.06
CA THR A 68 -22.58 -50.47 12.89
C THR A 68 -23.14 -51.38 13.97
N PRO A 69 -22.35 -52.24 14.66
CA PRO A 69 -22.83 -53.00 15.82
C PRO A 69 -23.43 -52.08 16.90
N ALA A 70 -22.91 -50.91 17.07
CA ALA A 70 -23.39 -49.94 18.04
C ALA A 70 -24.75 -49.35 17.66
N TRP A 71 -24.94 -48.99 16.39
CA TRP A 71 -26.21 -48.50 15.88
C TRP A 71 -27.28 -49.58 15.97
N MET A 72 -26.97 -50.84 15.61
CA MET A 72 -27.85 -51.98 15.73
C MET A 72 -28.32 -52.23 17.16
N ALA A 73 -27.43 -52.05 18.15
CA ALA A 73 -27.72 -52.25 19.58
C ALA A 73 -28.59 -51.14 20.21
N SER A 74 -28.52 -49.90 19.70
CA SER A 74 -29.11 -48.72 20.32
C SER A 74 -30.32 -48.17 19.55
N GLU A 75 -30.22 -48.15 18.23
CA GLU A 75 -31.21 -47.44 17.37
C GLU A 75 -32.20 -48.39 16.67
N TRP A 76 -31.83 -49.64 16.49
CA TRP A 76 -32.69 -50.62 15.74
C TRP A 76 -34.09 -50.77 16.33
N THR A 77 -34.21 -50.91 17.64
CA THR A 77 -35.51 -51.02 18.34
C THR A 77 -36.35 -49.75 18.22
N SER A 78 -35.74 -48.61 17.97
CA SER A 78 -36.43 -47.36 17.67
C SER A 78 -36.78 -47.23 16.21
N PHE A 79 -36.00 -47.86 15.32
CA PHE A 79 -36.12 -47.79 13.88
C PHE A 79 -37.22 -48.73 13.32
N GLU A 80 -37.46 -49.91 13.94
CA GLU A 80 -38.65 -50.76 13.58
C GLU A 80 -39.96 -49.99 13.66
N GLY A 81 -40.08 -49.07 14.65
CA GLY A 81 -41.24 -48.16 14.73
C GLY A 81 -41.21 -47.04 13.68
N LEU A 82 -40.01 -46.67 13.19
CA LEU A 82 -39.82 -45.61 12.18
C LEU A 82 -40.09 -46.11 10.73
N LEU A 83 -39.82 -47.35 10.39
CA LEU A 83 -40.15 -47.94 9.10
C LEU A 83 -41.65 -47.84 8.77
N THR A 84 -42.52 -47.89 9.79
CA THR A 84 -43.96 -47.70 9.65
C THR A 84 -44.36 -46.25 9.35
N PHE A 85 -43.48 -45.28 9.60
CA PHE A 85 -43.72 -43.81 9.41
C PHE A 85 -42.97 -43.25 8.21
N LEU A 86 -42.05 -43.98 7.56
CA LEU A 86 -41.44 -43.57 6.32
C LEU A 86 -42.51 -43.50 5.23
N HIS A 87 -42.54 -42.40 4.47
CA HIS A 87 -43.41 -42.21 3.34
C HIS A 87 -43.14 -43.21 2.17
N ASP A 88 -42.14 -44.08 2.31
CA ASP A 88 -41.69 -45.07 1.33
C ASP A 88 -41.21 -46.36 2.04
N PRO A 89 -42.07 -47.09 2.74
CA PRO A 89 -41.68 -48.29 3.51
C PRO A 89 -41.06 -49.43 2.67
N ALA A 90 -41.39 -49.48 1.37
CA ALA A 90 -40.81 -50.44 0.42
C ALA A 90 -39.66 -49.86 -0.38
N ASN A 91 -39.15 -48.67 0.00
CA ASN A 91 -38.08 -47.90 -0.66
C ASN A 91 -38.24 -47.78 -2.19
N LYS A 92 -39.48 -47.68 -2.69
CA LYS A 92 -39.83 -47.59 -4.13
C LYS A 92 -39.27 -46.27 -4.74
N HIS A 93 -39.14 -45.24 -3.93
CA HIS A 93 -38.59 -43.93 -4.30
C HIS A 93 -37.13 -43.75 -3.88
N LEU A 94 -36.47 -44.84 -3.42
CA LEU A 94 -35.06 -44.85 -3.00
C LEU A 94 -34.69 -43.78 -1.92
N ARG A 95 -35.63 -43.55 -0.98
CA ARG A 95 -35.44 -42.49 0.05
C ARG A 95 -34.58 -42.94 1.25
N THR A 96 -34.41 -44.24 1.47
CA THR A 96 -33.57 -44.82 2.49
C THR A 96 -32.27 -45.32 1.87
N VAL A 97 -31.15 -44.82 2.33
CA VAL A 97 -29.81 -45.16 1.84
C VAL A 97 -29.00 -45.76 2.98
N PRO A 98 -28.90 -47.10 3.08
CA PRO A 98 -28.09 -47.75 4.10
C PRO A 98 -26.60 -47.66 3.75
N ILE A 99 -25.77 -47.36 4.75
CA ILE A 99 -24.30 -47.40 4.71
C ILE A 99 -23.85 -48.47 5.68
N LEU A 100 -23.09 -49.43 5.21
CA LEU A 100 -22.41 -50.40 6.07
C LEU A 100 -21.01 -49.91 6.43
N PHE A 101 -20.87 -49.32 7.62
CA PHE A 101 -19.60 -48.73 8.10
C PHE A 101 -18.74 -49.71 8.86
N GLU A 102 -19.37 -50.56 9.72
CA GLU A 102 -18.72 -51.68 10.37
C GLU A 102 -19.51 -52.97 10.15
N LYS A 103 -18.81 -54.11 10.23
CA LYS A 103 -19.45 -55.41 10.04
C LYS A 103 -20.44 -55.72 11.17
N CYS A 104 -21.72 -55.80 10.82
CA CYS A 104 -22.78 -56.10 11.75
C CYS A 104 -23.78 -57.09 11.16
N ASP A 105 -24.59 -57.73 12.00
CA ASP A 105 -25.72 -58.56 11.52
C ASP A 105 -26.88 -57.70 11.07
N ILE A 106 -27.06 -57.63 9.74
CA ILE A 106 -28.08 -56.80 9.13
C ILE A 106 -29.44 -57.49 9.23
N PRO A 107 -30.48 -56.86 9.77
CA PRO A 107 -31.85 -57.44 9.85
C PRO A 107 -32.47 -57.73 8.51
N GLU A 108 -33.35 -58.74 8.49
CA GLU A 108 -34.01 -59.20 7.27
C GLU A 108 -34.73 -58.06 6.53
N ASP A 109 -35.35 -57.11 7.25
CA ASP A 109 -36.07 -55.96 6.69
C ASP A 109 -35.16 -54.95 5.99
N ILE A 110 -33.86 -54.90 6.31
CA ILE A 110 -32.85 -54.05 5.66
C ILE A 110 -32.03 -54.83 4.65
N GLN A 111 -31.90 -56.15 4.81
CA GLN A 111 -31.18 -57.02 3.83
C GLN A 111 -31.76 -56.93 2.39
N ILE A 112 -33.04 -56.55 2.28
CA ILE A 112 -33.69 -56.35 0.97
C ILE A 112 -33.13 -55.09 0.25
N PHE A 113 -32.48 -54.16 0.95
CA PHE A 113 -31.93 -52.97 0.33
C PHE A 113 -30.45 -53.15 -0.03
N THR A 114 -30.05 -52.64 -1.19
CA THR A 114 -28.65 -52.56 -1.52
C THR A 114 -28.01 -51.45 -0.64
N TYR A 115 -26.96 -51.80 0.14
CA TYR A 115 -26.25 -50.85 0.97
C TYR A 115 -24.95 -50.41 0.34
N VAL A 116 -24.43 -49.24 0.76
CA VAL A 116 -23.13 -48.72 0.37
C VAL A 116 -22.08 -49.26 1.36
N ASP A 117 -21.08 -49.98 0.87
CA ASP A 117 -20.05 -50.64 1.68
C ASP A 117 -18.84 -49.77 1.90
N PHE A 118 -18.68 -49.25 3.13
CA PHE A 118 -17.52 -48.45 3.62
C PHE A 118 -16.51 -49.28 4.45
N ILE A 119 -16.80 -50.60 4.67
CA ILE A 119 -15.84 -51.49 5.37
C ILE A 119 -14.56 -51.66 4.54
N ARG A 120 -14.71 -51.74 3.25
CA ARG A 120 -13.61 -51.98 2.32
C ARG A 120 -12.89 -50.69 1.94
N LYS A 121 -11.86 -50.35 2.70
CA LYS A 121 -11.07 -49.11 2.50
C LYS A 121 -10.42 -49.03 1.10
N ASP A 122 -10.09 -50.18 0.48
CA ASP A 122 -9.59 -50.22 -0.91
C ASP A 122 -10.65 -49.77 -1.95
N ARG A 123 -11.92 -49.71 -1.59
CA ARG A 123 -13.06 -49.31 -2.42
C ARG A 123 -13.82 -48.10 -1.92
N GLU A 124 -13.25 -47.37 -0.97
CA GLU A 124 -13.92 -46.24 -0.33
C GLU A 124 -14.35 -45.16 -1.34
N SER A 125 -13.54 -44.88 -2.37
CA SER A 125 -13.89 -43.95 -3.44
C SER A 125 -15.12 -44.40 -4.27
N ILE A 126 -15.32 -45.72 -4.43
CA ILE A 126 -16.50 -46.29 -5.10
C ILE A 126 -17.72 -46.13 -4.19
N ALA A 127 -17.54 -46.37 -2.87
CA ALA A 127 -18.63 -46.22 -1.90
C ALA A 127 -19.11 -44.75 -1.84
N TRP A 128 -18.21 -43.78 -1.79
CA TRP A 128 -18.58 -42.38 -1.88
C TRP A 128 -19.34 -42.03 -3.18
N LYS A 129 -18.86 -42.50 -4.32
CA LYS A 129 -19.55 -42.30 -5.60
C LYS A 129 -20.95 -42.89 -5.62
N GLN A 130 -21.14 -44.10 -5.05
CA GLN A 130 -22.44 -44.73 -4.90
C GLN A 130 -23.35 -43.94 -3.98
N LEU A 131 -22.85 -43.47 -2.84
CA LEU A 131 -23.63 -42.67 -1.91
C LEU A 131 -24.11 -41.37 -2.54
N PHE A 132 -23.21 -40.60 -3.15
CA PHE A 132 -23.59 -39.36 -3.82
C PHE A 132 -24.53 -39.55 -4.99
N THR A 133 -24.36 -40.62 -5.74
CA THR A 133 -25.30 -40.97 -6.83
C THR A 133 -26.70 -41.26 -6.27
N SER A 134 -26.79 -42.01 -5.17
CA SER A 134 -28.07 -42.33 -4.49
C SER A 134 -28.73 -41.09 -3.92
N LEU A 135 -27.99 -40.09 -3.52
CA LEU A 135 -28.49 -38.81 -3.01
C LEU A 135 -28.74 -37.76 -4.11
N GLY A 136 -28.64 -38.15 -5.39
CA GLY A 136 -28.90 -37.27 -6.51
C GLY A 136 -27.75 -36.29 -6.83
N LYS A 137 -26.53 -36.57 -6.36
CA LYS A 137 -25.34 -35.74 -6.56
C LYS A 137 -24.18 -36.54 -7.22
N PRO A 138 -24.38 -37.15 -8.42
CA PRO A 138 -23.38 -38.05 -9.02
C PRO A 138 -22.03 -37.43 -9.33
N ASN A 139 -21.97 -36.11 -9.41
CA ASN A 139 -20.75 -35.32 -9.68
C ASN A 139 -20.15 -34.67 -8.41
N ALA A 140 -20.61 -35.03 -7.22
CA ALA A 140 -20.05 -34.50 -5.98
C ALA A 140 -18.59 -34.94 -5.79
N PRO A 141 -17.74 -34.09 -5.23
CA PRO A 141 -16.33 -34.40 -4.97
C PRO A 141 -16.24 -35.55 -3.94
N ILE A 142 -15.46 -36.58 -4.28
CA ILE A 142 -15.24 -37.75 -3.44
C ILE A 142 -14.21 -37.36 -2.38
N PRO A 143 -14.49 -37.48 -1.07
CA PRO A 143 -13.54 -37.19 0.01
C PRO A 143 -12.22 -37.97 -0.17
N GLY A 144 -11.09 -37.31 0.06
CA GLY A 144 -9.77 -37.91 -0.12
C GLY A 144 -9.24 -38.03 -1.55
N THR A 145 -10.03 -37.71 -2.57
CA THR A 145 -9.49 -37.52 -3.93
C THR A 145 -9.08 -36.08 -4.09
N PRO A 146 -7.84 -35.79 -4.52
CA PRO A 146 -7.46 -34.42 -4.83
C PRO A 146 -8.36 -33.93 -5.98
N VAL A 147 -9.28 -33.05 -5.67
CA VAL A 147 -10.02 -32.33 -6.69
C VAL A 147 -8.98 -31.54 -7.46
N LYS A 148 -8.70 -31.88 -8.70
CA LYS A 148 -8.14 -30.92 -9.63
C LYS A 148 -9.21 -29.86 -9.79
N GLU A 149 -9.09 -28.81 -8.95
CA GLU A 149 -9.84 -27.59 -9.20
C GLU A 149 -9.45 -27.16 -10.61
N THR A 150 -10.40 -27.24 -11.52
CA THR A 150 -10.25 -26.57 -12.81
C THR A 150 -10.09 -25.12 -12.48
N GLU A 151 -8.93 -24.52 -12.82
CA GLU A 151 -8.69 -23.09 -12.61
C GLU A 151 -9.95 -22.33 -13.03
N PRO A 152 -10.58 -21.58 -12.12
CA PRO A 152 -11.76 -20.81 -12.46
C PRO A 152 -11.36 -19.82 -13.53
N LYS A 153 -12.13 -19.76 -14.61
CA LYS A 153 -11.93 -18.77 -15.67
C LYS A 153 -12.36 -17.43 -15.11
N THR A 154 -11.41 -16.60 -14.70
CA THR A 154 -11.65 -15.19 -14.38
C THR A 154 -12.18 -14.49 -15.64
N PRO A 155 -13.17 -13.59 -15.51
CA PRO A 155 -13.64 -12.82 -16.65
C PRO A 155 -12.50 -12.04 -17.30
N GLU A 156 -12.44 -12.03 -18.62
CA GLU A 156 -11.45 -11.25 -19.38
C GLU A 156 -11.57 -9.73 -19.11
N SER A 157 -12.74 -9.30 -18.65
CA SER A 157 -12.99 -7.90 -18.26
C SER A 157 -12.31 -7.48 -16.96
N TRP A 158 -11.82 -8.39 -16.13
CA TRP A 158 -11.14 -8.07 -14.89
C TRP A 158 -9.68 -7.68 -15.12
N PHE A 159 -9.26 -6.59 -14.51
CA PHE A 159 -7.86 -6.14 -14.56
C PHE A 159 -7.05 -6.76 -13.41
N LEU A 160 -6.44 -7.89 -13.70
CA LEU A 160 -5.56 -8.62 -12.80
C LEU A 160 -4.11 -8.26 -13.16
N ALA A 161 -3.67 -7.07 -12.75
CA ALA A 161 -2.37 -6.50 -13.13
C ALA A 161 -1.21 -7.41 -12.70
N HIS A 162 -1.30 -7.95 -11.49
CA HIS A 162 -0.27 -8.82 -10.90
C HIS A 162 -0.90 -10.13 -10.42
N PRO A 163 -1.19 -11.08 -11.32
CA PRO A 163 -1.80 -12.35 -10.95
C PRO A 163 -0.98 -13.06 -9.89
N TYR A 164 -1.62 -13.45 -8.79
CA TYR A 164 -0.95 -14.18 -7.74
C TYR A 164 -0.73 -15.64 -8.13
N GLY A 165 0.54 -16.08 -8.13
CA GLY A 165 0.88 -17.49 -8.34
C GLY A 165 0.43 -18.32 -7.14
N MET A 166 -0.77 -18.93 -7.23
CA MET A 166 -1.29 -19.75 -6.14
C MET A 166 -0.38 -20.95 -5.87
N PRO A 167 0.01 -21.18 -4.61
CA PRO A 167 0.61 -22.45 -4.25
C PRO A 167 -0.40 -23.57 -4.53
N PRO A 168 0.04 -24.71 -5.06
CA PRO A 168 -0.84 -25.86 -5.21
C PRO A 168 -1.41 -26.23 -3.83
N ASN A 169 -2.68 -26.65 -3.80
CA ASN A 169 -3.33 -27.16 -2.61
C ASN A 169 -3.66 -26.08 -1.54
N PHE A 170 -4.23 -24.93 -1.96
CA PHE A 170 -4.87 -24.04 -1.00
C PHE A 170 -5.98 -24.78 -0.25
N THR A 171 -5.95 -24.73 1.08
CA THR A 171 -6.84 -25.53 1.93
C THR A 171 -7.42 -24.67 3.05
N GLY A 172 -8.69 -24.92 3.39
CA GLY A 172 -9.36 -24.29 4.52
C GLY A 172 -9.76 -22.83 4.30
N ARG A 173 -9.64 -22.05 5.37
CA ARG A 173 -10.00 -20.61 5.40
C ARG A 173 -11.47 -20.34 5.05
N ARG A 174 -12.36 -21.29 5.33
CA ARG A 174 -13.80 -21.17 4.96
C ARG A 174 -14.47 -20.03 5.71
N GLU A 175 -14.15 -19.82 6.97
CA GLU A 175 -14.75 -18.74 7.76
C GLU A 175 -14.30 -17.38 7.26
N GLU A 176 -13.01 -17.22 6.98
CA GLU A 176 -12.47 -15.98 6.46
C GLU A 176 -13.02 -15.69 5.04
N ARG A 177 -13.17 -16.72 4.19
CA ARG A 177 -13.81 -16.59 2.87
C ARG A 177 -15.29 -16.18 3.01
N ASN A 178 -16.02 -16.79 3.94
CA ASN A 178 -17.41 -16.43 4.23
C ASN A 178 -17.52 -15.00 4.81
N MET A 179 -16.59 -14.59 5.66
CA MET A 179 -16.52 -13.24 6.19
C MET A 179 -16.28 -12.22 5.07
N LEU A 180 -15.32 -12.50 4.16
CA LEU A 180 -15.06 -11.65 2.99
C LEU A 180 -16.30 -11.54 2.09
N THR A 181 -16.98 -12.65 1.83
CA THR A 181 -18.21 -12.69 1.02
C THR A 181 -19.37 -11.96 1.72
N GLY A 182 -19.49 -12.11 3.03
CA GLY A 182 -20.47 -11.37 3.85
C GLY A 182 -20.21 -9.86 3.84
N TRP A 183 -18.96 -9.45 3.99
CA TRP A 183 -18.58 -8.04 3.86
C TRP A 183 -18.87 -7.50 2.45
N LEU A 184 -18.50 -8.25 1.41
CA LEU A 184 -18.70 -7.82 0.04
C LEU A 184 -20.19 -7.59 -0.29
N ASN A 185 -21.06 -8.50 0.14
CA ASN A 185 -22.47 -8.52 -0.26
C ASN A 185 -23.41 -7.79 0.71
N SER A 186 -23.09 -7.73 1.99
CA SER A 186 -24.04 -7.31 3.04
C SER A 186 -23.59 -6.09 3.84
N ASP A 187 -22.31 -5.84 4.00
CA ASP A 187 -21.78 -4.71 4.76
C ASP A 187 -21.86 -3.43 3.91
N LYS A 188 -22.71 -2.49 4.29
CA LYS A 188 -22.90 -1.20 3.58
C LYS A 188 -22.14 -0.06 4.23
N ASP A 189 -21.71 -0.24 5.46
CA ASP A 189 -21.12 0.82 6.28
C ASP A 189 -19.60 0.90 6.09
N HIS A 190 -18.95 -0.22 5.72
CA HIS A 190 -17.52 -0.29 5.57
C HIS A 190 -17.13 -0.62 4.11
N PRO A 191 -16.94 0.40 3.26
CA PRO A 191 -16.44 0.20 1.90
C PRO A 191 -14.99 -0.31 1.86
N LEU A 192 -14.18 -0.04 2.88
CA LEU A 192 -12.81 -0.55 3.00
C LEU A 192 -12.71 -1.63 4.08
N LEU A 193 -12.22 -2.80 3.69
CA LEU A 193 -11.83 -3.88 4.60
C LEU A 193 -10.32 -4.08 4.56
N ILE A 194 -9.69 -4.04 5.74
CA ILE A 194 -8.27 -4.31 5.92
C ILE A 194 -8.10 -5.73 6.49
N ILE A 195 -7.36 -6.59 5.80
CA ILE A 195 -6.88 -7.87 6.34
C ILE A 195 -5.46 -7.67 6.83
N ARG A 196 -5.29 -7.63 8.15
CA ARG A 196 -4.00 -7.44 8.80
C ARG A 196 -3.44 -8.77 9.29
N ALA A 197 -2.20 -9.07 8.97
CA ALA A 197 -1.42 -10.15 9.60
C ALA A 197 0.07 -9.99 9.29
N LEU A 198 0.92 -10.63 10.07
CA LEU A 198 2.34 -10.76 9.78
C LEU A 198 2.59 -11.56 8.50
N GLY A 199 3.85 -11.67 8.08
CA GLY A 199 4.23 -12.47 6.91
C GLY A 199 3.95 -13.96 7.10
N GLY A 200 3.62 -14.66 6.01
CA GLY A 200 3.42 -16.12 6.03
C GLY A 200 2.03 -16.61 6.46
N PHE A 201 1.12 -15.73 6.88
CA PHE A 201 -0.26 -16.09 7.26
C PHE A 201 -1.18 -16.40 6.09
N GLY A 202 -0.73 -16.14 4.85
CA GLY A 202 -1.47 -16.47 3.64
C GLY A 202 -2.49 -15.42 3.22
N LYS A 203 -2.29 -14.12 3.55
CA LYS A 203 -3.17 -13.00 3.13
C LYS A 203 -3.42 -12.99 1.62
N SER A 204 -2.35 -12.92 0.83
CA SER A 204 -2.43 -12.87 -0.65
C SER A 204 -3.07 -14.14 -1.23
N ALA A 205 -2.75 -15.32 -0.66
CA ALA A 205 -3.36 -16.58 -1.08
C ALA A 205 -4.87 -16.61 -0.78
N LEU A 206 -5.28 -16.16 0.41
CA LEU A 206 -6.69 -16.06 0.79
C LEU A 206 -7.45 -15.12 -0.14
N THR A 207 -6.96 -13.90 -0.35
CA THR A 207 -7.64 -12.89 -1.17
C THR A 207 -7.71 -13.31 -2.63
N TRP A 208 -6.66 -13.91 -3.18
CA TRP A 208 -6.66 -14.40 -4.54
C TRP A 208 -7.61 -15.60 -4.73
N HIS A 209 -7.57 -16.57 -3.80
CA HIS A 209 -8.47 -17.71 -3.85
C HIS A 209 -9.94 -17.28 -3.73
N TRP A 210 -10.24 -16.40 -2.76
CA TRP A 210 -11.59 -15.84 -2.59
C TRP A 210 -12.04 -15.07 -3.84
N LEU A 211 -11.19 -14.21 -4.42
CA LEU A 211 -11.50 -13.48 -5.64
C LEU A 211 -11.89 -14.43 -6.79
N THR A 212 -11.09 -15.47 -6.98
CA THR A 212 -11.24 -16.35 -8.16
C THR A 212 -12.33 -17.41 -8.02
N HIS A 213 -12.78 -17.72 -6.78
CA HIS A 213 -13.74 -18.80 -6.52
C HIS A 213 -15.08 -18.32 -5.95
N ASP A 214 -15.08 -17.25 -5.15
CA ASP A 214 -16.25 -16.85 -4.36
C ASP A 214 -16.91 -15.57 -4.86
N VAL A 215 -16.21 -14.72 -5.62
CA VAL A 215 -16.73 -13.43 -6.12
C VAL A 215 -17.57 -13.66 -7.39
N ASP A 216 -18.81 -13.21 -7.35
CA ASP A 216 -19.71 -13.28 -8.51
C ASP A 216 -19.39 -12.16 -9.52
N ALA A 217 -18.89 -12.56 -10.68
CA ALA A 217 -18.52 -11.64 -11.77
C ALA A 217 -19.71 -10.82 -12.30
N LYS A 218 -20.95 -11.28 -12.10
CA LYS A 218 -22.14 -10.53 -12.52
C LYS A 218 -22.41 -9.33 -11.62
N GLN A 219 -22.07 -9.42 -10.34
CA GLN A 219 -22.23 -8.34 -9.37
C GLN A 219 -21.08 -7.33 -9.44
N PHE A 220 -19.87 -7.80 -9.78
CA PHE A 220 -18.67 -6.98 -9.90
C PHE A 220 -18.10 -7.06 -11.33
N PRO A 221 -18.65 -6.28 -12.27
CA PRO A 221 -18.18 -6.27 -13.65
C PRO A 221 -16.79 -5.65 -13.80
N ALA A 222 -16.37 -4.81 -12.85
CA ALA A 222 -15.05 -4.21 -12.80
C ALA A 222 -14.32 -4.65 -11.53
N VAL A 223 -13.18 -5.33 -11.70
CA VAL A 223 -12.29 -5.75 -10.62
C VAL A 223 -10.88 -5.38 -10.97
N VAL A 224 -10.17 -4.82 -10.00
CA VAL A 224 -8.73 -4.55 -10.07
C VAL A 224 -8.04 -5.33 -8.98
N PHE A 225 -7.09 -6.19 -9.34
CA PHE A 225 -6.16 -6.80 -8.38
C PHE A 225 -4.76 -6.23 -8.63
N TRP A 226 -4.24 -5.55 -7.61
CA TRP A 226 -2.94 -4.91 -7.64
C TRP A 226 -2.09 -5.37 -6.46
N SER A 227 -0.90 -5.91 -6.73
CA SER A 227 0.05 -6.34 -5.70
C SER A 227 1.24 -5.38 -5.65
N PHE A 228 1.46 -4.78 -4.49
CA PHE A 228 2.59 -3.87 -4.25
C PHE A 228 3.93 -4.59 -4.00
N TYR A 229 3.98 -5.91 -4.15
CA TYR A 229 5.22 -6.67 -4.10
C TYR A 229 5.97 -6.70 -5.43
N GLU A 230 5.31 -6.36 -6.54
CA GLU A 230 5.91 -6.34 -7.87
C GLU A 230 6.78 -5.09 -8.10
N GLY A 231 7.72 -5.18 -9.05
CA GLY A 231 8.75 -4.14 -9.24
C GLY A 231 8.25 -2.82 -9.81
N ASP A 232 7.12 -2.83 -10.50
CA ASP A 232 6.45 -1.66 -11.12
C ASP A 232 5.19 -1.20 -10.36
N ALA A 233 4.97 -1.74 -9.17
CA ALA A 233 3.74 -1.59 -8.42
C ALA A 233 3.71 -0.36 -7.49
N SER A 234 4.25 0.79 -7.93
CA SER A 234 4.12 2.05 -7.19
C SER A 234 2.64 2.49 -7.07
N PHE A 235 2.34 3.33 -6.09
CA PHE A 235 0.98 3.84 -5.90
C PHE A 235 0.54 4.70 -7.08
N GLU A 236 1.44 5.50 -7.65
CA GLU A 236 1.18 6.31 -8.85
C GLU A 236 0.87 5.42 -10.06
N ASN A 237 1.62 4.34 -10.24
CA ASN A 237 1.36 3.42 -11.35
C ASN A 237 0.03 2.68 -11.16
N PHE A 238 -0.31 2.30 -9.91
CA PHE A 238 -1.64 1.78 -9.57
C PHE A 238 -2.76 2.74 -9.99
N LEU A 239 -2.67 4.02 -9.65
CA LEU A 239 -3.65 5.03 -10.02
C LEU A 239 -3.81 5.11 -11.55
N LYS A 240 -2.69 5.28 -12.25
CA LYS A 240 -2.65 5.44 -13.71
C LYS A 240 -3.28 4.24 -14.43
N GLU A 241 -2.81 3.03 -14.13
CA GLU A 241 -3.26 1.82 -14.81
C GLU A 241 -4.72 1.45 -14.46
N THR A 242 -5.12 1.69 -13.20
CA THR A 242 -6.52 1.51 -12.78
C THR A 242 -7.45 2.46 -13.54
N LEU A 243 -7.09 3.73 -13.70
CA LEU A 243 -7.92 4.69 -14.44
C LEU A 243 -7.99 4.39 -15.93
N LYS A 244 -6.89 3.94 -16.55
CA LYS A 244 -6.89 3.43 -17.93
C LYS A 244 -7.88 2.27 -18.09
N TYR A 245 -7.79 1.29 -17.21
CA TYR A 245 -8.72 0.15 -17.20
C TYR A 245 -10.18 0.60 -17.07
N LEU A 246 -10.44 1.60 -16.23
CA LEU A 246 -11.80 2.15 -16.03
C LEU A 246 -12.26 3.07 -17.18
N GLY A 247 -11.47 3.21 -18.24
CA GLY A 247 -11.82 3.96 -19.46
C GLY A 247 -11.66 5.46 -19.34
N VAL A 248 -10.86 5.95 -18.38
CA VAL A 248 -10.56 7.38 -18.26
C VAL A 248 -9.61 7.79 -19.38
N LEU A 249 -10.08 8.69 -20.23
CA LEU A 249 -9.27 9.20 -21.34
C LEU A 249 -8.10 10.04 -20.81
N ASN A 250 -6.93 9.86 -21.42
CA ASN A 250 -5.70 10.60 -21.09
C ASN A 250 -5.26 10.43 -19.61
N ALA A 251 -5.57 9.31 -18.98
CA ALA A 251 -5.16 9.05 -17.60
C ALA A 251 -3.65 9.28 -17.35
N GLU A 252 -2.82 9.07 -18.36
CA GLU A 252 -1.36 9.28 -18.34
C GLU A 252 -0.95 10.75 -18.26
N GLN A 253 -1.80 11.67 -18.72
CA GLN A 253 -1.55 13.11 -18.71
C GLN A 253 -2.05 13.79 -17.43
N LEU A 254 -2.80 13.03 -16.60
CA LEU A 254 -3.29 13.50 -15.32
C LEU A 254 -2.21 13.35 -14.26
N ASN A 255 -2.09 14.34 -13.39
CA ASN A 255 -1.20 14.20 -12.23
C ASN A 255 -1.78 13.22 -11.18
N PRO A 256 -0.96 12.68 -10.26
CA PRO A 256 -1.41 11.70 -9.28
C PRO A 256 -2.58 12.15 -8.41
N ARG A 257 -2.71 13.45 -8.16
CA ARG A 257 -3.83 13.99 -7.40
C ARG A 257 -5.14 13.93 -8.17
N GLN A 258 -5.14 14.40 -9.41
CA GLN A 258 -6.32 14.32 -10.31
C GLN A 258 -6.73 12.85 -10.49
N GLN A 259 -5.75 11.96 -10.63
CA GLN A 259 -5.99 10.52 -10.71
C GLN A 259 -6.68 10.01 -9.44
N THR A 260 -6.21 10.45 -8.25
CA THR A 260 -6.80 10.07 -6.96
C THR A 260 -8.25 10.57 -6.83
N GLU A 261 -8.50 11.83 -7.15
CA GLU A 261 -9.84 12.43 -7.10
C GLU A 261 -10.83 11.73 -8.05
N ILE A 262 -10.38 11.44 -9.28
CA ILE A 262 -11.22 10.73 -10.27
C ILE A 262 -11.51 9.30 -9.77
N LEU A 263 -10.52 8.59 -9.23
CA LEU A 263 -10.73 7.25 -8.69
C LEU A 263 -11.70 7.26 -7.50
N LEU A 264 -11.57 8.22 -6.58
CA LEU A 264 -12.52 8.38 -5.46
C LEU A 264 -13.94 8.67 -5.95
N ASN A 265 -14.11 9.48 -7.01
CA ASN A 265 -15.41 9.74 -7.63
C ASN A 265 -15.98 8.49 -8.31
N LEU A 266 -15.16 7.67 -8.96
CA LEU A 266 -15.59 6.41 -9.55
C LEU A 266 -16.01 5.40 -8.48
N LEU A 267 -15.36 5.38 -7.33
CA LEU A 267 -15.71 4.52 -6.19
C LEU A 267 -17.08 4.86 -5.57
N GLN A 268 -17.63 6.03 -5.82
CA GLN A 268 -19.02 6.37 -5.42
C GLN A 268 -20.07 5.59 -6.22
N ARG A 269 -19.69 4.99 -7.35
CA ARG A 269 -20.56 4.15 -8.16
C ARG A 269 -20.46 2.68 -7.69
N PRO A 270 -21.54 1.90 -7.72
CA PRO A 270 -21.47 0.48 -7.37
C PRO A 270 -20.82 -0.34 -8.51
N GLY A 271 -20.30 -1.53 -8.15
CA GLY A 271 -19.83 -2.52 -9.11
C GLY A 271 -18.33 -2.55 -9.37
N LEU A 272 -17.54 -1.73 -8.70
CA LEU A 272 -16.08 -1.80 -8.71
C LEU A 272 -15.56 -2.47 -7.43
N LEU A 273 -14.68 -3.45 -7.58
CA LEU A 273 -13.92 -4.06 -6.48
C LEU A 273 -12.43 -3.83 -6.72
N LEU A 274 -11.79 -3.12 -5.78
CA LEU A 274 -10.34 -2.95 -5.76
C LEU A 274 -9.73 -3.90 -4.72
N ILE A 275 -8.68 -4.61 -5.09
CA ILE A 275 -7.89 -5.43 -4.17
C ILE A 275 -6.45 -4.92 -4.19
N LEU A 276 -6.02 -4.38 -3.05
CA LEU A 276 -4.72 -3.77 -2.80
C LEU A 276 -3.88 -4.74 -1.96
N ASP A 277 -3.13 -5.63 -2.62
CA ASP A 277 -2.35 -6.65 -1.93
C ASP A 277 -0.96 -6.15 -1.56
N GLY A 278 -0.56 -6.40 -0.30
CA GLY A 278 0.77 -6.02 0.19
C GLY A 278 0.98 -4.52 0.40
N PHE A 279 -0.06 -3.81 0.84
CA PHE A 279 -0.06 -2.35 0.97
C PHE A 279 1.02 -1.82 1.93
N GLU A 280 1.58 -2.66 2.81
CA GLU A 280 2.73 -2.26 3.64
C GLU A 280 3.91 -1.74 2.83
N ARG A 281 4.04 -2.09 1.54
CA ARG A 281 5.08 -1.56 0.65
C ARG A 281 4.92 -0.08 0.34
N VAL A 282 3.73 0.46 0.52
CA VAL A 282 3.43 1.89 0.38
C VAL A 282 3.73 2.66 1.68
N LEU A 283 3.96 1.95 2.80
CA LEU A 283 4.27 2.54 4.09
C LEU A 283 5.77 2.76 4.27
N ARG A 284 6.16 3.81 5.00
CA ARG A 284 7.57 4.18 5.24
C ARG A 284 8.40 3.05 5.85
N ALA A 285 7.80 2.24 6.73
CA ALA A 285 8.48 1.11 7.36
C ALA A 285 9.00 0.07 6.35
N TYR A 286 8.37 -0.07 5.18
CA TYR A 286 8.66 -1.11 4.20
C TYR A 286 8.96 -0.58 2.79
N SER A 287 9.17 0.73 2.61
CA SER A 287 9.34 1.36 1.30
C SER A 287 10.80 1.48 0.83
N ASN A 288 11.78 1.07 1.63
CA ASN A 288 13.19 1.18 1.24
C ASN A 288 13.64 0.04 0.31
N MET A 289 14.74 0.26 -0.42
CA MET A 289 15.31 -0.75 -1.34
C MET A 289 15.69 -2.07 -0.65
N GLY A 290 15.94 -2.04 0.67
CA GLY A 290 16.18 -3.21 1.50
C GLY A 290 14.93 -3.95 1.93
N ALA A 291 13.75 -3.42 1.68
CA ALA A 291 12.48 -3.97 2.17
C ALA A 291 12.20 -5.41 1.70
N ALA A 292 12.72 -5.80 0.52
CA ALA A 292 12.65 -7.17 0.03
C ALA A 292 13.38 -8.19 0.94
N TYR A 293 14.34 -7.72 1.73
CA TYR A 293 15.16 -8.50 2.66
C TYR A 293 14.74 -8.32 4.13
N GLN A 294 13.70 -7.52 4.42
CA GLN A 294 13.17 -7.33 5.76
C GLN A 294 12.17 -8.46 6.09
N GLY A 295 12.35 -9.07 7.26
CA GLY A 295 11.39 -10.04 7.81
C GLY A 295 10.27 -9.35 8.60
N ASP A 296 9.58 -10.13 9.44
CA ASP A 296 8.53 -9.61 10.33
C ASP A 296 9.07 -8.92 11.59
N GLU A 297 10.34 -9.14 11.91
CA GLU A 297 11.00 -8.45 13.00
C GLU A 297 11.36 -7.04 12.54
N LEU A 298 10.46 -6.11 12.78
CA LEU A 298 10.83 -4.70 12.82
C LEU A 298 11.76 -4.53 14.03
N GLN A 299 13.05 -4.32 13.81
CA GLN A 299 13.86 -3.56 14.75
C GLN A 299 13.34 -2.12 14.70
N ILE A 300 12.26 -1.90 15.39
CA ILE A 300 11.76 -0.56 15.63
C ILE A 300 12.58 -0.11 16.84
N ASP A 301 13.57 0.73 16.60
CA ASP A 301 14.18 1.52 17.66
C ASP A 301 13.04 2.21 18.42
N MET A 302 13.02 1.98 19.73
CA MET A 302 11.93 2.32 20.65
C MET A 302 11.76 3.83 20.87
N ASP A 303 12.18 4.66 19.93
CA ASP A 303 12.08 6.11 20.01
C ASP A 303 11.07 6.60 18.97
N ASP A 304 10.02 7.29 19.39
CA ASP A 304 9.00 8.12 18.67
C ASP A 304 8.67 7.78 17.18
N SER A 305 9.40 6.83 16.61
CA SER A 305 9.44 6.45 15.20
C SER A 305 8.38 5.41 14.79
N GLN A 306 7.77 4.68 15.75
CA GLN A 306 6.78 3.64 15.44
C GLN A 306 5.58 4.19 14.69
N ASP A 307 5.12 5.37 15.09
CA ASP A 307 3.94 6.00 14.49
C ASP A 307 4.23 6.54 13.08
N LYS A 308 5.45 7.02 12.84
CA LYS A 308 5.89 7.51 11.52
C LYS A 308 6.14 6.41 10.49
N GLY A 309 6.44 5.19 10.93
CA GLY A 309 6.56 4.02 10.05
C GLY A 309 5.26 3.63 9.37
N ARG A 310 4.12 3.99 9.95
CA ARG A 310 2.76 3.70 9.44
C ARG A 310 2.24 4.77 8.46
N ASP A 311 2.97 5.87 8.26
CA ASP A 311 2.65 6.87 7.24
C ASP A 311 2.90 6.31 5.84
N CYS A 312 2.03 6.62 4.88
CA CYS A 312 2.34 6.32 3.49
C CYS A 312 3.53 7.17 3.05
N VAL A 313 4.37 6.60 2.21
CA VAL A 313 5.45 7.34 1.56
C VAL A 313 4.88 8.42 0.65
N ASN A 314 3.81 8.07 -0.05
CA ASN A 314 3.13 8.89 -1.02
C ASN A 314 1.93 9.61 -0.39
N MET A 315 1.88 10.94 -0.52
CA MET A 315 0.77 11.75 0.02
C MET A 315 -0.57 11.44 -0.65
N PHE A 316 -0.56 11.01 -1.91
CA PHE A 316 -1.79 10.67 -2.63
C PHE A 316 -2.37 9.34 -2.15
N ALA A 317 -1.52 8.43 -1.67
CA ALA A 317 -1.98 7.22 -1.00
C ALA A 317 -2.71 7.56 0.31
N ASP A 318 -2.18 8.48 1.13
CA ASP A 318 -2.88 8.95 2.33
C ASP A 318 -4.20 9.63 1.97
N ALA A 319 -4.22 10.53 0.97
CA ALA A 319 -5.43 11.21 0.53
C ALA A 319 -6.50 10.23 0.02
N PHE A 320 -6.08 9.22 -0.75
CA PHE A 320 -6.95 8.14 -1.23
C PHE A 320 -7.58 7.36 -0.08
N LEU A 321 -6.78 6.94 0.88
CA LEU A 321 -7.24 6.17 2.03
C LEU A 321 -8.19 6.99 2.90
N GLN A 322 -7.84 8.24 3.20
CA GLN A 322 -8.69 9.16 3.97
C GLN A 322 -10.02 9.42 3.24
N GLY A 323 -9.98 9.61 1.91
CA GLY A 323 -11.17 9.80 1.10
C GLY A 323 -12.15 8.62 1.19
N ILE A 324 -11.66 7.38 1.19
CA ILE A 324 -12.52 6.21 1.38
C ILE A 324 -13.01 6.11 2.81
N GLY A 325 -12.13 6.29 3.80
CA GLY A 325 -12.44 6.07 5.21
C GLY A 325 -13.34 7.15 5.82
N ALA A 326 -13.08 8.42 5.51
CA ALA A 326 -13.83 9.56 6.08
C ALA A 326 -15.19 9.75 5.39
N PHE A 327 -15.29 9.47 4.10
CA PHE A 327 -16.52 9.60 3.31
C PHE A 327 -17.14 8.25 2.95
N GLY A 328 -16.95 7.24 3.81
CA GLY A 328 -17.41 5.88 3.59
C GLY A 328 -18.88 5.76 3.20
N PHE A 329 -19.74 6.64 3.71
CA PHE A 329 -21.18 6.69 3.37
C PHE A 329 -21.46 7.07 1.90
N MET A 330 -20.51 7.70 1.20
CA MET A 330 -20.63 8.05 -0.23
C MET A 330 -20.02 6.97 -1.13
N VAL A 331 -19.12 6.14 -0.63
CA VAL A 331 -18.44 5.08 -1.38
C VAL A 331 -19.36 3.86 -1.49
N ARG A 332 -19.70 3.46 -2.72
CA ARG A 332 -20.58 2.32 -3.01
C ARG A 332 -19.85 1.11 -3.59
N SER A 333 -18.64 1.31 -4.05
CA SER A 333 -17.70 0.27 -4.45
C SER A 333 -17.00 -0.31 -3.23
N LYS A 334 -16.24 -1.38 -3.42
CA LYS A 334 -15.54 -2.09 -2.34
C LYS A 334 -14.03 -2.06 -2.55
N VAL A 335 -13.30 -1.88 -1.46
CA VAL A 335 -11.84 -1.92 -1.43
C VAL A 335 -11.39 -2.92 -0.38
N LEU A 336 -10.65 -3.95 -0.80
CA LEU A 336 -10.02 -4.92 0.07
C LEU A 336 -8.51 -4.64 0.10
N MET A 337 -7.96 -4.45 1.29
CA MET A 337 -6.53 -4.20 1.47
C MET A 337 -5.91 -5.31 2.30
N THR A 338 -4.77 -5.85 1.86
CA THR A 338 -3.94 -6.68 2.72
C THR A 338 -2.69 -5.91 3.16
N THR A 339 -2.34 -5.99 4.42
CA THR A 339 -1.19 -5.28 4.97
C THR A 339 -0.64 -5.96 6.22
N ARG A 340 0.60 -5.64 6.60
CA ARG A 340 1.19 -6.02 7.90
C ARG A 340 0.92 -4.98 8.98
N LEU A 341 0.82 -3.72 8.59
CA LEU A 341 0.59 -2.58 9.49
C LEU A 341 -0.60 -1.78 8.98
N THR A 342 -1.48 -1.37 9.88
CA THR A 342 -2.59 -0.47 9.55
C THR A 342 -2.03 0.91 9.24
N PRO A 343 -2.30 1.47 8.03
CA PRO A 343 -1.86 2.82 7.68
C PRO A 343 -2.41 3.86 8.65
N ARG A 344 -1.57 4.82 9.06
CA ARG A 344 -2.00 5.89 9.98
C ARG A 344 -3.14 6.74 9.40
N ALA A 345 -3.17 6.90 8.08
CA ALA A 345 -4.25 7.59 7.38
C ALA A 345 -5.65 6.99 7.61
N MET A 346 -5.74 5.75 8.11
CA MET A 346 -6.99 5.06 8.44
C MET A 346 -7.49 5.34 9.86
N GLU A 347 -6.74 6.07 10.66
CA GLU A 347 -7.06 6.35 12.05
C GLU A 347 -7.22 7.86 12.29
N ARG A 348 -8.12 8.19 13.20
CA ARG A 348 -8.28 9.54 13.75
C ARG A 348 -8.41 9.44 15.26
N HIS A 349 -7.54 10.13 16.01
CA HIS A 349 -7.46 10.04 17.48
C HIS A 349 -7.34 8.59 18.01
N GLY A 350 -6.56 7.74 17.31
CA GLY A 350 -6.36 6.32 17.71
C GLY A 350 -7.54 5.39 17.45
N GLN A 351 -8.55 5.84 16.70
CA GLN A 351 -9.70 5.01 16.28
C GLN A 351 -9.77 4.95 14.76
N LEU A 352 -10.17 3.81 14.22
CA LEU A 352 -10.41 3.65 12.79
C LEU A 352 -11.49 4.61 12.30
N LEU A 353 -11.35 5.10 11.07
CA LEU A 353 -12.37 5.91 10.40
C LEU A 353 -13.65 5.08 10.19
N GLN A 354 -14.81 5.75 10.18
CA GLN A 354 -16.12 5.08 10.12
C GLN A 354 -16.30 4.14 8.92
N GLY A 355 -15.71 4.45 7.76
CA GLY A 355 -15.80 3.61 6.55
C GLY A 355 -14.80 2.45 6.51
N VAL A 356 -14.07 2.21 7.59
CA VAL A 356 -12.98 1.21 7.64
C VAL A 356 -13.32 0.11 8.62
N ARG A 357 -13.18 -1.12 8.16
CA ARG A 357 -13.22 -2.33 8.99
C ARG A 357 -11.87 -3.03 8.91
N GLU A 358 -11.35 -3.49 10.04
CA GLU A 358 -10.12 -4.27 10.11
C GLU A 358 -10.39 -5.65 10.68
N GLU A 359 -9.81 -6.66 10.05
CA GLU A 359 -9.84 -8.03 10.50
C GLU A 359 -8.41 -8.59 10.59
N GLU A 360 -8.08 -9.19 11.70
CA GLU A 360 -6.80 -9.86 11.89
C GLU A 360 -6.88 -11.30 11.40
N LEU A 361 -6.06 -11.64 10.39
CA LEU A 361 -5.96 -13.01 9.91
C LEU A 361 -5.09 -13.81 10.89
N LYS A 362 -5.72 -14.77 11.53
CA LYS A 362 -5.10 -15.67 12.53
C LYS A 362 -4.47 -16.89 11.87
N GLU A 363 -3.92 -17.75 12.70
CA GLU A 363 -3.38 -19.06 12.32
C GLU A 363 -4.43 -19.91 11.58
N MET A 364 -3.97 -20.95 10.90
CA MET A 364 -4.86 -21.92 10.26
C MET A 364 -5.59 -22.73 11.33
N LYS A 365 -6.84 -23.10 11.09
CA LYS A 365 -7.56 -23.99 11.99
C LYS A 365 -6.90 -25.39 12.00
N LYS A 366 -7.06 -26.09 13.11
CA LYS A 366 -6.49 -27.44 13.30
C LYS A 366 -6.96 -28.41 12.23
N GLU A 367 -8.25 -28.39 11.94
CA GLU A 367 -8.91 -29.24 10.95
C GLU A 367 -8.40 -28.94 9.53
N ASP A 368 -8.22 -27.63 9.22
CA ASP A 368 -7.68 -27.19 7.95
C ASP A 368 -6.22 -27.61 7.78
N ALA A 369 -5.43 -27.57 8.89
CA ALA A 369 -4.04 -28.02 8.87
C ALA A 369 -3.95 -29.53 8.58
N VAL A 370 -4.78 -30.34 9.22
CA VAL A 370 -4.84 -31.78 8.96
C VAL A 370 -5.23 -32.05 7.50
N THR A 371 -6.25 -31.38 7.02
CA THR A 371 -6.70 -31.51 5.61
C THR A 371 -5.57 -31.09 4.66
N PHE A 372 -4.85 -30.01 4.97
CA PHE A 372 -3.70 -29.57 4.17
C PHE A 372 -2.62 -30.65 4.08
N PHE A 373 -2.28 -31.34 5.19
CA PHE A 373 -1.28 -32.41 5.19
C PHE A 373 -1.71 -33.61 4.37
N HIS A 374 -2.99 -34.02 4.47
CA HIS A 374 -3.52 -35.10 3.65
C HIS A 374 -3.50 -34.77 2.15
N VAL A 375 -3.86 -33.54 1.77
CA VAL A 375 -3.80 -33.06 0.40
C VAL A 375 -2.36 -33.00 -0.15
N GLN A 376 -1.36 -32.79 0.74
CA GLN A 376 0.05 -32.92 0.39
C GLN A 376 0.53 -34.37 0.25
N GLY A 377 -0.34 -35.35 0.46
CA GLY A 377 -0.01 -36.77 0.38
C GLY A 377 0.66 -37.33 1.65
N ILE A 378 0.57 -36.62 2.76
CA ILE A 378 1.13 -37.08 4.04
C ILE A 378 0.15 -38.06 4.70
N ARG A 379 0.68 -39.21 5.08
CA ARG A 379 -0.04 -40.28 5.77
C ARG A 379 0.15 -40.18 7.27
N GLY A 380 -0.93 -40.27 8.01
CA GLY A 380 -0.98 -40.23 9.47
C GLY A 380 -2.41 -40.14 9.95
N THR A 381 -2.65 -40.45 11.20
CA THR A 381 -3.96 -40.22 11.82
C THR A 381 -4.15 -38.71 12.09
N HIS A 382 -5.39 -38.27 12.23
CA HIS A 382 -5.75 -36.90 12.57
C HIS A 382 -4.96 -36.40 13.76
N THR A 383 -4.95 -37.16 14.84
CA THR A 383 -4.26 -36.83 16.11
C THR A 383 -2.74 -36.70 15.94
N GLU A 384 -2.11 -37.57 15.13
CA GLU A 384 -0.67 -37.50 14.88
C GLU A 384 -0.28 -36.27 14.07
N ILE A 385 -1.11 -35.90 13.05
CA ILE A 385 -0.89 -34.72 12.24
C ILE A 385 -1.11 -33.44 13.09
N GLU A 386 -2.18 -33.40 13.88
CA GLU A 386 -2.45 -32.29 14.79
C GLU A 386 -1.28 -32.08 15.77
N ALA A 387 -0.82 -33.15 16.45
CA ALA A 387 0.32 -33.11 17.35
C ALA A 387 1.62 -32.63 16.67
N ALA A 388 1.82 -32.94 15.39
CA ALA A 388 2.97 -32.48 14.64
C ALA A 388 2.86 -30.98 14.23
N CYS A 389 1.64 -30.44 14.06
CA CYS A 389 1.37 -29.05 13.67
C CYS A 389 1.38 -28.09 14.88
N GLU A 390 0.94 -28.55 16.05
CA GLU A 390 0.76 -27.75 17.26
C GLU A 390 2.00 -26.97 17.70
N PRO A 391 3.24 -27.52 17.69
CA PRO A 391 4.45 -26.80 18.06
C PRO A 391 4.74 -25.57 17.18
N TYR A 392 4.20 -25.53 15.97
CA TYR A 392 4.38 -24.44 15.01
C TYR A 392 3.22 -23.44 15.04
N GLY A 393 2.27 -23.59 15.99
CA GLY A 393 1.14 -22.70 16.18
C GLY A 393 0.26 -22.59 14.92
N TYR A 394 0.13 -23.67 14.15
CA TYR A 394 -0.67 -23.74 12.91
C TYR A 394 -0.37 -22.61 11.91
N HIS A 395 0.88 -22.11 11.92
CA HIS A 395 1.30 -21.03 11.03
C HIS A 395 1.47 -21.54 9.58
N PRO A 396 0.71 -21.03 8.57
CA PRO A 396 0.63 -21.64 7.24
C PRO A 396 1.98 -21.87 6.54
N LEU A 397 2.90 -20.89 6.60
CA LEU A 397 4.23 -21.07 6.01
C LEU A 397 5.04 -22.17 6.70
N SER A 398 5.00 -22.21 8.04
CA SER A 398 5.71 -23.24 8.82
C SER A 398 5.16 -24.63 8.52
N LEU A 399 3.83 -24.75 8.42
CA LEU A 399 3.19 -26.01 8.05
C LEU A 399 3.54 -26.44 6.61
N ARG A 400 3.63 -25.50 5.68
CA ARG A 400 4.07 -25.83 4.31
C ARG A 400 5.50 -26.36 4.27
N ILE A 401 6.40 -25.77 5.05
CA ILE A 401 7.79 -26.21 5.14
C ILE A 401 7.88 -27.59 5.84
N LEU A 402 7.12 -27.78 6.93
CA LEU A 402 7.03 -29.05 7.63
C LEU A 402 6.52 -30.16 6.71
N ALA A 403 5.44 -29.90 5.97
CA ALA A 403 4.93 -30.84 4.97
C ALA A 403 5.97 -31.21 3.92
N GLY A 404 6.72 -30.20 3.43
CA GLY A 404 7.82 -30.43 2.49
C GLY A 404 8.95 -31.29 3.06
N LEU A 405 9.28 -31.14 4.35
CA LEU A 405 10.26 -31.97 5.02
C LEU A 405 9.78 -33.42 5.14
N ILE A 406 8.54 -33.63 5.55
CA ILE A 406 7.93 -34.98 5.71
C ILE A 406 7.83 -35.69 4.36
N VAL A 407 7.37 -35.00 3.31
CA VAL A 407 7.27 -35.59 1.97
C VAL A 407 8.62 -36.04 1.42
N ASN A 408 9.69 -35.27 1.72
CA ASN A 408 11.04 -35.54 1.24
C ASN A 408 11.93 -36.27 2.26
N ASP A 409 11.37 -36.81 3.36
CA ASP A 409 12.15 -37.59 4.33
C ASP A 409 12.70 -38.88 3.68
N ARG A 410 13.94 -39.23 3.98
CA ARG A 410 14.63 -40.39 3.36
C ARG A 410 14.22 -41.72 3.96
N ASN A 411 13.82 -41.74 5.24
CA ASN A 411 13.53 -42.94 5.98
C ASN A 411 12.02 -43.30 5.91
N ALA A 412 11.18 -42.29 6.01
CA ALA A 412 9.73 -42.41 6.02
C ALA A 412 9.06 -41.36 5.08
N PRO A 413 9.27 -41.42 3.75
CA PRO A 413 8.78 -40.41 2.84
C PRO A 413 7.25 -40.33 2.84
N GLY A 414 6.74 -39.13 3.15
CA GLY A 414 5.32 -38.84 3.25
C GLY A 414 4.60 -39.50 4.44
N ASP A 415 5.33 -39.99 5.44
CA ASP A 415 4.76 -40.50 6.68
C ASP A 415 4.94 -39.52 7.84
N ILE A 416 3.88 -39.21 8.58
CA ILE A 416 3.92 -38.23 9.69
C ILE A 416 4.93 -38.56 10.78
N SER A 417 5.32 -39.83 10.91
CA SER A 417 6.37 -40.25 11.85
C SER A 417 7.71 -39.57 11.61
N ALA A 418 7.98 -39.09 10.40
CA ALA A 418 9.17 -38.30 10.09
C ALA A 418 9.24 -36.99 10.92
N ALA A 419 8.10 -36.46 11.35
CA ALA A 419 8.06 -35.27 12.22
C ALA A 419 8.61 -35.53 13.63
N LYS A 420 8.58 -36.78 14.12
CA LYS A 420 9.08 -37.15 15.47
C LYS A 420 10.59 -36.95 15.65
N GLY A 421 11.33 -36.88 14.55
CA GLY A 421 12.77 -36.61 14.55
C GLY A 421 13.16 -35.14 14.62
N LEU A 422 12.20 -34.22 14.60
CA LEU A 422 12.46 -32.80 14.66
C LEU A 422 12.58 -32.30 16.11
N GLU A 423 13.60 -31.50 16.38
CA GLU A 423 13.75 -30.86 17.69
C GLU A 423 12.67 -29.81 17.89
N ILE A 424 11.90 -29.95 18.98
CA ILE A 424 10.79 -29.05 19.31
C ILE A 424 11.10 -28.36 20.63
N THR A 425 10.98 -27.04 20.68
CA THR A 425 11.07 -26.22 21.89
C THR A 425 9.65 -25.84 22.37
N GLN A 426 9.54 -25.32 23.59
CA GLN A 426 8.25 -24.80 24.09
C GLN A 426 7.86 -23.44 23.50
N ASP A 427 8.78 -22.79 22.78
CA ASP A 427 8.56 -21.48 22.16
C ASP A 427 8.18 -21.64 20.68
N ILE A 428 6.95 -21.24 20.35
CA ILE A 428 6.41 -21.27 18.97
C ILE A 428 7.24 -20.43 18.02
N ILE A 429 7.77 -19.29 18.45
CA ILE A 429 8.60 -18.40 17.59
C ILE A 429 9.91 -19.11 17.26
N GLN A 430 10.56 -19.72 18.25
CA GLN A 430 11.78 -20.51 18.03
C GLN A 430 11.51 -21.69 17.10
N ASN A 431 10.38 -22.36 17.25
CA ASN A 431 10.01 -23.49 16.37
C ASN A 431 9.79 -23.06 14.93
N LYS A 432 9.19 -21.88 14.70
CA LYS A 432 9.04 -21.30 13.34
C LYS A 432 10.40 -21.03 12.69
N HIS A 433 11.37 -20.53 13.44
CA HIS A 433 12.75 -20.36 12.95
C HIS A 433 13.45 -21.69 12.74
N HIS A 434 13.29 -22.63 13.68
CA HIS A 434 13.94 -23.94 13.63
C HIS A 434 13.49 -24.79 12.44
N ILE A 435 12.20 -24.74 12.05
CA ILE A 435 11.72 -25.48 10.88
C ILE A 435 12.35 -24.98 9.58
N LEU A 436 12.55 -23.65 9.44
CA LEU A 436 13.28 -23.07 8.31
C LEU A 436 14.74 -23.53 8.29
N GLU A 437 15.37 -23.56 9.45
CA GLU A 437 16.75 -24.02 9.61
C GLU A 437 16.89 -25.51 9.26
N THR A 438 15.97 -26.33 9.74
CA THR A 438 15.93 -27.77 9.43
C THR A 438 15.73 -27.99 7.93
N ALA A 439 14.79 -27.30 7.31
CA ALA A 439 14.56 -27.39 5.87
C ALA A 439 15.81 -26.94 5.07
N PHE A 440 16.43 -25.85 5.46
CA PHE A 440 17.68 -25.38 4.87
C PHE A 440 18.81 -26.38 5.06
N ASN A 441 18.96 -26.96 6.26
CA ASN A 441 20.01 -27.93 6.58
C ASN A 441 19.85 -29.25 5.83
N SER A 442 18.62 -29.62 5.47
CA SER A 442 18.34 -30.81 4.64
C SER A 442 18.79 -30.69 3.18
N LEU A 443 19.10 -29.46 2.73
CA LEU A 443 19.58 -29.19 1.38
C LEU A 443 21.09 -29.58 1.22
N SER A 444 21.46 -29.97 0.01
CA SER A 444 22.88 -30.08 -0.35
C SER A 444 23.56 -28.71 -0.32
N ALA A 445 24.90 -28.68 -0.20
CA ALA A 445 25.67 -27.45 -0.22
C ALA A 445 25.39 -26.60 -1.47
N SER A 446 25.26 -27.26 -2.63
CA SER A 446 24.96 -26.60 -3.90
C SER A 446 23.54 -26.00 -3.92
N GLN A 447 22.54 -26.69 -3.36
CA GLN A 447 21.16 -26.18 -3.25
C GLN A 447 21.06 -25.04 -2.26
N LYS A 448 21.79 -25.09 -1.12
CA LYS A 448 21.89 -23.97 -0.17
C LYS A 448 22.44 -22.73 -0.82
N SER A 449 23.53 -22.89 -1.59
CA SER A 449 24.15 -21.80 -2.35
C SER A 449 23.20 -21.24 -3.41
N LEU A 450 22.48 -22.10 -4.14
CA LEU A 450 21.49 -21.64 -5.12
C LEU A 450 20.36 -20.87 -4.46
N LEU A 451 19.78 -21.37 -3.37
CA LEU A 451 18.71 -20.69 -2.64
C LEU A 451 19.14 -19.31 -2.16
N GLY A 452 20.36 -19.20 -1.59
CA GLY A 452 20.93 -17.92 -1.19
C GLY A 452 21.09 -16.94 -2.35
N ARG A 453 21.51 -17.42 -3.53
CA ARG A 453 21.62 -16.58 -4.74
C ARG A 453 20.27 -16.15 -5.28
N VAL A 454 19.27 -17.03 -5.29
CA VAL A 454 17.88 -16.67 -5.64
C VAL A 454 17.35 -15.62 -4.68
N ALA A 455 17.74 -15.66 -3.41
CA ALA A 455 17.37 -14.65 -2.42
C ALA A 455 17.92 -13.25 -2.71
N CYS A 456 18.93 -13.11 -3.58
CA CYS A 456 19.45 -11.80 -4.00
C CYS A 456 18.51 -11.01 -4.92
N PHE A 457 17.53 -11.64 -5.57
CA PHE A 457 16.53 -10.94 -6.37
C PHE A 457 15.48 -10.28 -5.45
N ARG A 458 15.07 -9.06 -5.79
CA ARG A 458 14.04 -8.32 -5.06
C ARG A 458 12.62 -8.69 -5.48
N ALA A 459 12.46 -9.10 -6.73
CA ALA A 459 11.18 -9.41 -7.38
C ALA A 459 11.22 -10.81 -8.00
N PRO A 460 10.06 -11.36 -8.39
CA PRO A 460 9.96 -12.60 -9.13
C PRO A 460 10.83 -12.57 -10.39
N THR A 461 11.65 -13.60 -10.59
CA THR A 461 12.67 -13.62 -11.63
C THR A 461 12.47 -14.71 -12.67
N SER A 462 13.02 -14.52 -13.88
CA SER A 462 12.95 -15.48 -14.97
C SER A 462 13.93 -16.66 -14.79
N TYR A 463 13.66 -17.77 -15.48
CA TYR A 463 14.55 -18.91 -15.51
C TYR A 463 15.94 -18.53 -16.08
N ASP A 464 16.01 -17.67 -17.09
CA ASP A 464 17.27 -17.22 -17.69
C ASP A 464 18.14 -16.41 -16.71
N ALA A 465 17.52 -15.57 -15.89
CA ALA A 465 18.21 -14.86 -14.83
C ALA A 465 18.77 -15.84 -13.77
N LEU A 466 18.00 -16.86 -13.40
CA LEU A 466 18.47 -17.94 -12.49
C LEU A 466 19.64 -18.72 -13.07
N LYS A 467 19.63 -19.00 -14.38
CA LYS A 467 20.73 -19.67 -15.08
C LYS A 467 22.02 -18.85 -15.00
N THR A 468 21.93 -17.54 -15.09
CA THR A 468 23.09 -16.64 -14.98
C THR A 468 23.73 -16.68 -13.59
N ILE A 469 22.94 -16.79 -12.52
CA ILE A 469 23.45 -16.82 -11.14
C ILE A 469 23.88 -18.22 -10.68
N GLN A 470 23.50 -19.28 -11.39
CA GLN A 470 23.83 -20.67 -11.01
C GLN A 470 25.34 -20.88 -10.80
N GLY A 471 26.17 -20.23 -11.60
CA GLY A 471 27.65 -20.37 -11.57
C GLY A 471 28.17 -21.49 -12.45
N SER A 472 29.45 -21.43 -12.79
CA SER A 472 30.16 -22.43 -13.59
C SER A 472 30.43 -23.70 -12.79
N GLY A 473 30.35 -24.88 -13.44
CA GLY A 473 30.73 -26.15 -12.83
C GLY A 473 29.61 -27.14 -12.51
N HIS A 474 28.35 -26.79 -12.82
CA HIS A 474 27.21 -27.68 -12.66
C HIS A 474 26.73 -28.26 -14.00
N GLY A 475 26.30 -29.54 -14.00
CA GLY A 475 25.73 -30.18 -15.20
C GLY A 475 24.42 -29.52 -15.67
N ASN A 476 24.06 -29.78 -16.92
CA ASN A 476 22.91 -29.11 -17.58
C ASN A 476 21.57 -29.24 -16.83
N ASN A 477 21.36 -30.28 -16.05
CA ASN A 477 20.09 -30.53 -15.33
C ASN A 477 20.11 -30.04 -13.87
N PHE A 478 21.26 -29.51 -13.38
CA PHE A 478 21.39 -29.14 -11.97
C PHE A 478 20.38 -28.08 -11.53
N LEU A 479 20.14 -27.05 -12.35
CA LEU A 479 19.22 -25.97 -12.02
C LEU A 479 17.77 -26.52 -11.90
N ASP A 480 17.34 -27.30 -12.87
CA ASP A 480 15.99 -27.87 -12.90
C ASP A 480 15.73 -28.78 -11.70
N ASP A 481 16.69 -29.70 -11.42
CA ASP A 481 16.58 -30.62 -10.30
C ASP A 481 16.62 -29.89 -8.95
N SER A 482 17.44 -28.84 -8.86
CA SER A 482 17.52 -28.03 -7.64
C SER A 482 16.25 -27.19 -7.42
N LEU A 483 15.72 -26.55 -8.47
CA LEU A 483 14.47 -25.78 -8.38
C LEU A 483 13.30 -26.68 -8.01
N LYS A 484 13.16 -27.88 -8.60
CA LYS A 484 12.15 -28.88 -8.23
C LYS A 484 12.30 -29.31 -6.76
N ALA A 485 13.52 -29.54 -6.30
CA ALA A 485 13.78 -29.91 -4.92
C ALA A 485 13.49 -28.78 -3.92
N LEU A 486 13.71 -27.52 -4.30
CA LEU A 486 13.37 -26.34 -3.48
C LEU A 486 11.87 -26.07 -3.49
N GLU A 487 11.20 -26.24 -4.64
CA GLU A 487 9.75 -26.12 -4.77
C GLU A 487 9.01 -27.17 -3.92
N SER A 488 9.43 -28.44 -4.02
CA SER A 488 8.82 -29.53 -3.24
C SER A 488 8.94 -29.37 -1.72
N ARG A 489 9.96 -28.61 -1.27
CA ARG A 489 10.15 -28.23 0.14
C ARG A 489 9.45 -26.92 0.54
N GLY A 490 8.72 -26.30 -0.39
CA GLY A 490 8.03 -25.03 -0.14
C GLY A 490 8.95 -23.82 0.04
N LEU A 491 10.23 -23.92 -0.34
CA LEU A 491 11.21 -22.86 -0.20
C LEU A 491 11.24 -21.91 -1.41
N VAL A 492 10.89 -22.39 -2.60
CA VAL A 492 10.74 -21.62 -3.84
C VAL A 492 9.32 -21.74 -4.33
N HIS A 493 8.79 -20.68 -4.88
CA HIS A 493 7.52 -20.66 -5.60
C HIS A 493 7.79 -20.49 -7.10
N TRP A 494 7.15 -21.31 -7.93
CA TRP A 494 7.18 -21.19 -9.37
C TRP A 494 5.78 -20.81 -9.90
N ASP A 495 5.65 -19.58 -10.40
CA ASP A 495 4.49 -19.19 -11.18
C ASP A 495 4.63 -19.77 -12.59
N ARG A 496 3.86 -20.83 -12.87
CA ARG A 496 3.89 -21.55 -14.16
C ARG A 496 3.33 -20.73 -15.31
N LYS A 497 2.43 -19.76 -15.05
CA LYS A 497 1.83 -18.91 -16.08
C LYS A 497 2.80 -17.83 -16.53
N ALA A 498 3.35 -17.11 -15.59
CA ALA A 498 4.35 -16.07 -15.87
C ALA A 498 5.74 -16.64 -16.11
N ASN A 499 5.97 -17.94 -15.86
CA ASN A 499 7.29 -18.60 -15.85
C ASN A 499 8.32 -17.85 -15.01
N LYS A 500 7.90 -17.41 -13.82
CA LYS A 500 8.73 -16.69 -12.87
C LYS A 500 8.89 -17.47 -11.57
N TYR A 501 10.04 -17.30 -10.94
CA TYR A 501 10.41 -17.93 -9.67
C TYR A 501 10.53 -16.85 -8.60
N ASP A 502 9.99 -17.13 -7.41
CA ASP A 502 10.02 -16.21 -6.29
C ASP A 502 10.24 -16.93 -4.95
N LEU A 503 10.66 -16.17 -3.94
CA LEU A 503 10.79 -16.61 -2.56
C LEU A 503 9.82 -15.85 -1.67
N HIS A 504 9.20 -16.59 -0.74
CA HIS A 504 8.47 -15.92 0.33
C HIS A 504 9.42 -14.97 1.10
N PRO A 505 9.02 -13.73 1.48
CA PRO A 505 9.92 -12.74 2.10
C PRO A 505 10.70 -13.27 3.30
N ILE A 506 10.08 -14.08 4.17
CA ILE A 506 10.76 -14.73 5.32
C ILE A 506 11.86 -15.70 4.84
N VAL A 507 11.56 -16.52 3.84
CA VAL A 507 12.55 -17.47 3.27
C VAL A 507 13.67 -16.70 2.57
N ARG A 508 13.34 -15.62 1.85
CA ARG A 508 14.31 -14.75 1.17
C ARG A 508 15.30 -14.17 2.19
N ARG A 509 14.81 -13.52 3.24
CA ARG A 509 15.66 -12.97 4.31
C ARG A 509 16.53 -14.07 4.92
N PHE A 510 15.90 -15.16 5.35
CA PHE A 510 16.59 -16.28 5.98
C PHE A 510 17.74 -16.84 5.13
N ALA A 511 17.53 -17.04 3.82
CA ALA A 511 18.52 -17.53 2.90
C ALA A 511 19.60 -16.48 2.58
N TYR A 512 19.20 -15.21 2.42
CA TYR A 512 20.12 -14.10 2.16
C TYR A 512 21.08 -13.87 3.33
N ASP A 513 20.59 -13.90 4.58
CA ASP A 513 21.40 -13.66 5.76
C ASP A 513 22.45 -14.75 6.00
N ARG A 514 22.24 -15.96 5.46
CA ARG A 514 23.20 -17.08 5.52
C ARG A 514 24.27 -17.08 4.43
N LEU A 515 24.16 -16.21 3.44
CA LEU A 515 25.26 -15.99 2.52
C LEU A 515 26.41 -15.27 3.24
N THR A 516 27.64 -15.70 3.01
CA THR A 516 28.82 -14.93 3.44
C THR A 516 28.86 -13.58 2.71
N ALA A 517 29.56 -12.61 3.28
CA ALA A 517 29.74 -11.31 2.62
C ALA A 517 30.32 -11.48 1.19
N SER A 518 31.33 -12.38 1.04
CA SER A 518 31.93 -12.69 -0.27
C SER A 518 30.92 -13.31 -1.26
N ASP A 519 30.07 -14.25 -0.79
CA ASP A 519 29.06 -14.87 -1.65
C ASP A 519 27.98 -13.87 -2.07
N ARG A 520 27.56 -12.96 -1.17
CA ARG A 520 26.63 -11.87 -1.47
C ARG A 520 27.19 -10.97 -2.56
N THR A 521 28.41 -10.47 -2.38
CA THR A 521 29.10 -9.63 -3.37
C THR A 521 29.21 -10.34 -4.71
N ALA A 522 29.64 -11.60 -4.71
CA ALA A 522 29.77 -12.38 -5.95
C ALA A 522 28.42 -12.62 -6.65
N ALA A 523 27.33 -12.84 -5.89
CA ALA A 523 26.00 -13.00 -6.46
C ALA A 523 25.51 -11.68 -7.07
N HIS A 524 25.62 -10.57 -6.35
CA HIS A 524 25.23 -9.25 -6.85
C HIS A 524 26.10 -8.82 -8.06
N THR A 525 27.39 -9.09 -8.08
CA THR A 525 28.26 -8.83 -9.23
C THR A 525 27.80 -9.58 -10.50
N ARG A 526 27.34 -10.84 -10.36
CA ARG A 526 26.77 -11.56 -11.51
C ARG A 526 25.46 -10.93 -12.00
N LEU A 527 24.64 -10.43 -11.08
CA LEU A 527 23.40 -9.73 -11.42
C LEU A 527 23.68 -8.37 -12.06
N VAL A 528 24.73 -7.66 -11.63
CA VAL A 528 25.22 -6.46 -12.33
C VAL A 528 25.52 -6.80 -13.79
N ASN A 529 26.30 -7.84 -14.05
CA ASN A 529 26.63 -8.27 -15.42
C ASN A 529 25.38 -8.68 -16.24
N TYR A 530 24.41 -9.32 -15.60
CA TYR A 530 23.16 -9.71 -16.24
C TYR A 530 22.33 -8.50 -16.66
N PHE A 531 22.08 -7.55 -15.73
CA PHE A 531 21.26 -6.37 -16.02
C PHE A 531 21.96 -5.37 -16.92
N ASP A 532 23.30 -5.25 -16.87
CA ASP A 532 24.06 -4.39 -17.77
C ASP A 532 24.08 -4.91 -19.22
N ALA A 533 23.94 -6.23 -19.40
CA ALA A 533 23.83 -6.85 -20.72
C ALA A 533 22.44 -6.65 -21.37
N ILE A 534 21.44 -6.18 -20.64
CA ILE A 534 20.12 -5.87 -21.20
C ILE A 534 20.26 -4.66 -22.14
N PRO A 535 19.73 -4.74 -23.38
CA PRO A 535 19.82 -3.64 -24.34
C PRO A 535 19.26 -2.33 -23.75
N LYS A 536 20.03 -1.25 -23.95
CA LYS A 536 19.59 0.10 -23.54
C LYS A 536 18.46 0.56 -24.45
N LEU A 537 17.39 1.08 -23.87
CA LEU A 537 16.34 1.74 -24.64
C LEU A 537 16.88 3.08 -25.19
N GLU A 538 16.60 3.37 -26.44
CA GLU A 538 16.96 4.65 -27.08
C GLU A 538 16.14 5.81 -26.51
N LYS A 539 14.90 5.53 -26.08
CA LYS A 539 13.97 6.50 -25.52
C LYS A 539 13.29 5.92 -24.29
N VAL A 540 13.17 6.72 -23.25
CA VAL A 540 12.46 6.43 -22.02
C VAL A 540 11.15 7.22 -22.05
N ASP A 541 10.04 6.53 -22.25
CA ASP A 541 8.72 7.16 -22.35
C ASP A 541 7.89 7.03 -21.07
N LYS A 542 8.18 6.00 -20.25
CA LYS A 542 7.47 5.69 -19.02
C LYS A 542 8.43 5.18 -17.94
N LEU A 543 8.00 5.25 -16.69
CA LEU A 543 8.82 4.89 -15.53
C LEU A 543 9.26 3.40 -15.56
N GLU A 544 8.41 2.51 -16.07
CA GLU A 544 8.68 1.08 -16.20
C GLU A 544 9.88 0.79 -17.12
N ASP A 545 10.15 1.67 -18.06
CA ASP A 545 11.30 1.56 -18.96
C ASP A 545 12.64 1.64 -18.21
N LEU A 546 12.63 2.26 -17.03
CA LEU A 546 13.79 2.37 -16.14
C LEU A 546 13.97 1.17 -15.21
N ALA A 547 13.01 0.24 -15.12
CA ALA A 547 13.08 -0.88 -14.18
C ALA A 547 14.39 -1.71 -14.28
N PRO A 548 14.90 -2.08 -15.46
CA PRO A 548 16.20 -2.79 -15.56
C PRO A 548 17.38 -1.95 -15.06
N VAL A 549 17.35 -0.64 -15.26
CA VAL A 549 18.42 0.27 -14.81
C VAL A 549 18.39 0.43 -13.28
N ILE A 550 17.18 0.48 -12.70
CA ILE A 550 16.98 0.53 -11.24
C ILE A 550 17.47 -0.76 -10.58
N GLU A 551 17.21 -1.93 -11.17
CA GLU A 551 17.76 -3.21 -10.69
C GLU A 551 19.30 -3.23 -10.83
N LEU A 552 19.83 -2.78 -11.94
CA LEU A 552 21.28 -2.65 -12.13
C LEU A 552 21.90 -1.78 -11.04
N TYR A 553 21.35 -0.60 -10.80
CA TYR A 553 21.78 0.30 -9.73
C TYR A 553 21.75 -0.39 -8.35
N HIS A 554 20.64 -1.04 -8.02
CA HIS A 554 20.50 -1.77 -6.76
C HIS A 554 21.61 -2.82 -6.59
N HIS A 555 21.88 -3.61 -7.63
CA HIS A 555 22.88 -4.66 -7.53
C HIS A 555 24.31 -4.09 -7.50
N MET A 556 24.59 -2.95 -8.14
CA MET A 556 25.87 -2.23 -8.00
C MET A 556 26.09 -1.79 -6.55
N VAL A 557 25.09 -1.15 -5.93
CA VAL A 557 25.16 -0.74 -4.51
C VAL A 557 25.40 -1.95 -3.60
N ARG A 558 24.68 -3.05 -3.81
CA ARG A 558 24.83 -4.28 -3.01
C ARG A 558 26.14 -5.04 -3.26
N ALA A 559 26.74 -4.86 -4.42
CA ALA A 559 28.08 -5.38 -4.73
C ALA A 559 29.20 -4.53 -4.11
N GLY A 560 28.89 -3.33 -3.61
CA GLY A 560 29.85 -2.37 -3.06
C GLY A 560 30.43 -1.41 -4.11
N ASN A 561 29.91 -1.41 -5.35
CA ASN A 561 30.36 -0.57 -6.47
C ASN A 561 29.64 0.78 -6.40
N LEU A 562 29.88 1.57 -5.35
CA LEU A 562 29.10 2.78 -5.06
C LEU A 562 29.39 3.92 -6.02
N ASP A 563 30.66 4.10 -6.42
CA ASP A 563 31.05 5.15 -7.37
C ASP A 563 30.47 4.89 -8.76
N GLU A 564 30.49 3.64 -9.23
CA GLU A 564 29.88 3.24 -10.50
C GLU A 564 28.35 3.35 -10.45
N ALA A 565 27.72 3.01 -9.31
CA ALA A 565 26.29 3.20 -9.09
C ALA A 565 25.93 4.69 -9.16
N TRP A 566 26.71 5.57 -8.56
CA TRP A 566 26.52 7.01 -8.67
C TRP A 566 26.63 7.50 -10.12
N VAL A 567 27.63 7.03 -10.88
CA VAL A 567 27.77 7.36 -12.32
C VAL A 567 26.53 6.89 -13.10
N LEU A 568 26.09 5.65 -12.86
CA LEU A 568 24.88 5.10 -13.49
C LEU A 568 23.65 5.95 -13.19
N TYR A 569 23.47 6.35 -11.91
CA TYR A 569 22.36 7.21 -11.49
C TYR A 569 22.39 8.54 -12.26
N ARG A 570 23.50 9.24 -12.22
CA ARG A 570 23.68 10.55 -12.85
C ARG A 570 23.40 10.50 -14.36
N ASP A 571 23.86 9.45 -15.04
CA ASP A 571 23.87 9.37 -16.51
C ASP A 571 22.59 8.72 -17.08
N ARG A 572 21.83 7.95 -16.29
CA ARG A 572 20.70 7.16 -16.80
C ARG A 572 19.40 7.28 -16.01
N LEU A 573 19.41 7.84 -14.82
CA LEU A 573 18.23 7.96 -13.95
C LEU A 573 17.79 9.42 -13.73
N ASP A 574 18.39 10.38 -14.45
CA ASP A 574 17.97 11.77 -14.49
C ASP A 574 16.51 11.99 -14.94
N PRO A 575 15.88 11.14 -15.83
CA PRO A 575 14.48 11.26 -16.16
C PRO A 575 13.55 11.14 -14.94
N LEU A 576 13.99 10.48 -13.87
CA LEU A 576 13.22 10.42 -12.62
C LEU A 576 12.90 11.81 -12.07
N TYR A 577 13.84 12.76 -12.19
CA TYR A 577 13.67 14.12 -11.72
C TYR A 577 12.95 15.00 -12.76
N PHE A 578 13.46 15.05 -13.97
CA PHE A 578 13.04 16.03 -14.98
C PHE A 578 11.77 15.63 -15.73
N GLN A 579 11.55 14.34 -15.95
CA GLN A 579 10.45 13.84 -16.76
C GLN A 579 9.30 13.28 -15.93
N PHE A 580 9.61 12.51 -14.87
CA PHE A 580 8.59 11.76 -14.13
C PHE A 580 8.21 12.38 -12.77
N GLY A 581 9.03 13.31 -12.23
CA GLY A 581 8.80 13.85 -10.90
C GLY A 581 8.76 12.77 -9.79
N ALA A 582 9.50 11.67 -9.98
CA ALA A 582 9.52 10.50 -9.10
C ALA A 582 10.42 10.75 -7.87
N TYR A 583 10.18 11.87 -7.18
CA TYR A 583 11.06 12.37 -6.10
C TYR A 583 11.26 11.39 -4.97
N GLN A 584 10.24 10.61 -4.63
CA GLN A 584 10.36 9.58 -3.59
C GLN A 584 11.31 8.45 -4.00
N LEU A 585 11.23 8.00 -5.25
CA LEU A 585 12.16 6.99 -5.79
C LEU A 585 13.59 7.52 -5.83
N ILE A 586 13.78 8.82 -6.15
CA ILE A 586 15.08 9.49 -6.06
C ILE A 586 15.64 9.40 -4.64
N VAL A 587 14.82 9.70 -3.63
CA VAL A 587 15.20 9.58 -2.22
C VAL A 587 15.63 8.15 -1.90
N GLU A 588 14.86 7.14 -2.30
CA GLU A 588 15.19 5.73 -2.04
C GLU A 588 16.52 5.31 -2.67
N LEU A 589 16.75 5.69 -3.92
CA LEU A 589 17.97 5.34 -4.65
C LEU A 589 19.18 6.02 -4.04
N LEU A 590 19.14 7.33 -3.84
CA LEU A 590 20.30 8.08 -3.33
C LEU A 590 20.62 7.76 -1.87
N ARG A 591 19.61 7.49 -1.02
CA ARG A 591 19.84 7.02 0.36
C ARG A 591 20.67 5.75 0.43
N ALA A 592 20.58 4.90 -0.57
CA ALA A 592 21.34 3.65 -0.63
C ALA A 592 22.86 3.87 -0.69
N LEU A 593 23.33 5.08 -1.02
CA LEU A 593 24.75 5.47 -0.99
C LEU A 593 25.23 5.90 0.41
N PHE A 594 24.33 6.04 1.40
CA PHE A 594 24.63 6.44 2.78
C PHE A 594 24.63 5.20 3.70
N LEU A 595 25.63 4.34 3.55
CA LEU A 595 25.72 3.08 4.31
C LEU A 595 25.84 3.29 5.83
N ASP A 596 26.41 4.44 6.25
CA ASP A 596 26.66 4.81 7.64
C ASP A 596 25.61 5.78 8.22
N GLY A 597 24.50 6.00 7.48
CA GLY A 597 23.44 6.94 7.85
C GLY A 597 23.56 8.30 7.17
N GLU A 598 22.45 9.03 7.07
CA GLU A 598 22.36 10.35 6.40
C GLU A 598 23.00 11.50 7.21
N ASP A 599 23.35 11.25 8.45
CA ASP A 599 24.14 12.16 9.32
C ASP A 599 25.62 12.21 8.93
N LYS A 600 26.07 11.30 8.06
CA LYS A 600 27.41 11.25 7.49
C LYS A 600 27.38 11.46 5.98
N PRO A 601 28.52 11.86 5.36
CA PRO A 601 28.62 11.93 3.89
C PRO A 601 28.33 10.59 3.23
N PRO A 602 27.82 10.59 1.97
CA PRO A 602 27.64 9.33 1.22
C PRO A 602 29.00 8.63 1.03
N CYS A 603 28.98 7.30 1.02
CA CYS A 603 30.16 6.46 0.94
C CYS A 603 30.77 6.41 -0.49
N LEU A 604 31.06 7.59 -1.06
CA LEU A 604 31.70 7.79 -2.37
C LEU A 604 33.14 8.24 -2.17
N THR A 605 34.02 7.89 -3.13
CA THR A 605 35.45 8.21 -3.05
C THR A 605 35.73 9.67 -3.41
N ASP A 606 34.97 10.24 -4.37
CA ASP A 606 35.13 11.64 -4.79
C ASP A 606 34.25 12.60 -3.96
N GLU A 607 34.92 13.58 -3.30
CA GLU A 607 34.22 14.58 -2.49
C GLU A 607 33.27 15.47 -3.31
N ARG A 608 33.51 15.66 -4.60
CA ARG A 608 32.56 16.37 -5.49
C ARG A 608 31.32 15.53 -5.77
N ALA A 609 31.47 14.22 -5.96
CA ALA A 609 30.35 13.29 -6.06
C ALA A 609 29.53 13.23 -4.77
N GLN A 610 30.20 13.28 -3.60
CA GLN A 610 29.53 13.40 -2.31
C GLN A 610 28.68 14.67 -2.23
N GLY A 611 29.25 15.81 -2.59
CA GLY A 611 28.52 17.10 -2.58
C GLY A 611 27.36 17.14 -3.56
N TRP A 612 27.51 16.54 -4.73
CA TRP A 612 26.41 16.40 -5.70
C TRP A 612 25.28 15.52 -5.14
N THR A 613 25.62 14.39 -4.52
CA THR A 613 24.65 13.43 -3.95
C THR A 613 23.88 14.06 -2.79
N LEU A 614 24.54 14.79 -1.90
CA LEU A 614 23.91 15.54 -0.82
C LEU A 614 22.89 16.55 -1.36
N ASN A 615 23.22 17.26 -2.43
CA ASN A 615 22.30 18.17 -3.09
C ASN A 615 21.11 17.45 -3.72
N ALA A 616 21.36 16.41 -4.51
CA ALA A 616 20.30 15.68 -5.21
C ALA A 616 19.32 15.01 -4.23
N LEU A 617 19.83 14.43 -3.14
CA LEU A 617 18.99 13.86 -2.09
C LEU A 617 18.19 14.94 -1.35
N SER A 618 18.79 16.09 -1.06
CA SER A 618 18.08 17.21 -0.41
C SER A 618 16.96 17.75 -1.30
N GLN A 619 17.18 17.87 -2.61
CA GLN A 619 16.13 18.25 -3.56
C GLN A 619 15.01 17.19 -3.60
N GLY A 620 15.36 15.92 -3.63
CA GLY A 620 14.38 14.83 -3.55
C GLY A 620 13.48 14.93 -2.31
N TYR A 621 14.06 15.19 -1.14
CA TYR A 621 13.30 15.41 0.09
C TYR A 621 12.42 16.65 0.03
N GLY A 622 12.98 17.79 -0.38
CA GLY A 622 12.24 19.04 -0.46
C GLY A 622 11.05 18.94 -1.42
N MET A 623 11.28 18.45 -2.64
CA MET A 623 10.24 18.28 -3.66
C MET A 623 9.19 17.22 -3.31
N SER A 624 9.53 16.25 -2.45
CA SER A 624 8.57 15.28 -1.91
C SER A 624 7.81 15.79 -0.68
N GLY A 625 7.89 17.09 -0.37
CA GLY A 625 7.20 17.71 0.77
C GLY A 625 7.84 17.39 2.13
N GLN A 626 9.15 17.17 2.20
CA GLN A 626 9.90 16.88 3.42
C GLN A 626 11.08 17.87 3.64
N PRO A 627 10.86 19.19 3.62
CA PRO A 627 11.95 20.18 3.66
C PRO A 627 12.80 20.09 4.93
N ALA A 628 12.23 19.68 6.05
CA ALA A 628 12.98 19.50 7.29
C ALA A 628 14.08 18.43 7.18
N LYS A 629 13.91 17.40 6.35
CA LYS A 629 14.93 16.38 6.09
C LYS A 629 16.01 16.84 5.10
N ALA A 630 15.70 17.77 4.21
CA ALA A 630 16.66 18.36 3.29
C ALA A 630 17.74 19.17 4.02
N MET A 631 17.40 19.83 5.12
CA MET A 631 18.26 20.77 5.82
C MET A 631 19.57 20.18 6.35
N PRO A 632 19.58 19.02 7.07
CA PRO A 632 20.84 18.42 7.53
C PRO A 632 21.81 18.11 6.38
N LEU A 633 21.30 17.64 5.24
CA LEU A 633 22.08 17.29 4.05
C LEU A 633 22.72 18.54 3.41
N LEU A 634 21.95 19.63 3.32
CA LEU A 634 22.46 20.91 2.79
C LEU A 634 23.53 21.52 3.70
N ARG A 635 23.37 21.41 5.03
CA ARG A 635 24.43 21.84 5.98
C ARG A 635 25.70 21.01 5.81
N GLN A 636 25.61 19.69 5.61
CA GLN A 636 26.78 18.87 5.27
C GLN A 636 27.42 19.30 3.94
N ARG A 637 26.61 19.61 2.92
CA ARG A 637 27.12 20.11 1.63
C ARG A 637 27.83 21.44 1.75
N ILE A 638 27.29 22.38 2.54
CA ILE A 638 27.94 23.67 2.83
C ILE A 638 29.30 23.43 3.49
N ALA A 639 29.36 22.64 4.55
CA ALA A 639 30.59 22.31 5.25
C ALA A 639 31.63 21.64 4.32
N LEU A 640 31.19 20.79 3.41
CA LEU A 640 32.06 20.16 2.42
C LEU A 640 32.61 21.16 1.40
N ALA A 641 31.77 22.07 0.88
CA ALA A 641 32.19 23.13 -0.05
C ALA A 641 33.19 24.10 0.60
N GLU A 642 32.98 24.45 1.88
CA GLU A 642 33.92 25.24 2.68
C GLU A 642 35.27 24.54 2.84
N LYS A 643 35.25 23.24 3.20
CA LYS A 643 36.47 22.44 3.31
C LYS A 643 37.28 22.39 2.00
N LEU A 644 36.59 22.30 0.87
CA LEU A 644 37.22 22.26 -0.45
C LEU A 644 37.65 23.61 -1.00
N GLY A 645 37.25 24.72 -0.35
CA GLY A 645 37.43 26.07 -0.87
C GLY A 645 36.67 26.33 -2.18
N ASP A 646 35.59 25.61 -2.42
CA ASP A 646 34.78 25.70 -3.65
C ASP A 646 33.70 26.79 -3.47
N ASN A 647 34.13 28.06 -3.60
CA ASN A 647 33.25 29.20 -3.43
C ASN A 647 32.04 29.21 -4.34
N LYS A 648 32.16 28.68 -5.57
CA LYS A 648 31.04 28.58 -6.50
C LYS A 648 29.98 27.62 -5.99
N ASN A 649 30.33 26.39 -5.61
CA ASN A 649 29.40 25.42 -5.05
C ASN A 649 28.90 25.82 -3.66
N LEU A 650 29.69 26.58 -2.88
CA LEU A 650 29.27 27.15 -1.62
C LEU A 650 28.12 28.16 -1.82
N GLY A 651 28.27 29.10 -2.78
CA GLY A 651 27.24 30.08 -3.13
C GLY A 651 25.94 29.41 -3.59
N ILE A 652 26.03 28.37 -4.43
CA ILE A 652 24.88 27.56 -4.86
C ILE A 652 24.22 26.87 -3.66
N SER A 653 25.01 26.29 -2.76
CA SER A 653 24.49 25.55 -1.60
C SER A 653 23.74 26.45 -0.62
N LEU A 654 24.30 27.63 -0.34
CA LEU A 654 23.69 28.65 0.50
C LEU A 654 22.35 29.13 -0.08
N GLY A 655 22.26 29.30 -1.41
CA GLY A 655 21.02 29.66 -2.09
C GLY A 655 19.96 28.54 -1.99
N ASN A 656 20.29 27.31 -2.37
CA ASN A 656 19.36 26.18 -2.36
C ASN A 656 18.83 25.86 -0.94
N THR A 657 19.55 26.29 0.11
CA THR A 657 19.11 26.11 1.49
C THR A 657 17.96 27.05 1.83
N CYS A 658 17.89 28.22 1.19
CA CYS A 658 16.96 29.29 1.60
C CYS A 658 15.50 28.96 1.30
N ASP A 659 15.20 28.29 0.21
CA ASP A 659 13.82 27.85 -0.13
C ASP A 659 13.23 26.98 0.99
N TRP A 660 14.02 26.03 1.47
CA TRP A 660 13.58 25.11 2.52
C TRP A 660 13.58 25.76 3.91
N LEU A 661 14.54 26.65 4.20
CA LEU A 661 14.54 27.43 5.44
C LEU A 661 13.32 28.33 5.54
N LEU A 662 12.96 29.01 4.43
CA LEU A 662 11.75 29.82 4.37
C LEU A 662 10.50 28.96 4.59
N SER A 663 10.39 27.82 3.93
CA SER A 663 9.24 26.91 4.06
C SER A 663 9.04 26.43 5.50
N ILE A 664 10.12 26.18 6.26
CA ILE A 664 10.06 25.73 7.67
C ILE A 664 10.14 26.87 8.69
N GLY A 665 10.11 28.13 8.25
CA GLY A 665 10.05 29.31 9.13
C GLY A 665 11.38 29.69 9.80
N VAL A 666 12.53 29.26 9.29
CA VAL A 666 13.86 29.59 9.84
C VAL A 666 14.43 30.81 9.10
N LEU A 667 13.85 31.98 9.35
CA LEU A 667 14.11 33.21 8.59
C LEU A 667 15.50 33.82 8.86
N SER A 668 15.99 33.67 10.08
CA SER A 668 17.30 34.25 10.48
C SER A 668 18.48 33.56 9.76
N GLU A 669 18.43 32.23 9.62
CA GLU A 669 19.44 31.47 8.88
C GLU A 669 19.33 31.72 7.37
N ALA A 670 18.11 31.81 6.85
CA ALA A 670 17.85 32.10 5.43
C ALA A 670 18.49 33.45 5.04
N GLU A 671 18.19 34.51 5.78
CA GLU A 671 18.75 35.83 5.51
C GLU A 671 20.29 35.85 5.63
N ARG A 672 20.84 35.26 6.67
CA ARG A 672 22.30 35.17 6.87
C ARG A 672 22.98 34.43 5.70
N ASN A 673 22.41 33.32 5.26
CA ASN A 673 22.98 32.56 4.16
C ASN A 673 22.91 33.30 2.82
N LEU A 674 21.82 34.04 2.57
CA LEU A 674 21.70 34.86 1.36
C LEU A 674 22.66 36.03 1.31
N ARG A 675 22.83 36.75 2.42
CA ARG A 675 23.82 37.81 2.50
C ARG A 675 25.24 37.27 2.25
N ARG A 676 25.58 36.13 2.88
CA ARG A 676 26.87 35.47 2.64
C ARG A 676 27.02 34.99 1.17
N LYS A 677 25.95 34.47 0.57
CA LYS A 677 25.94 34.08 -0.85
C LYS A 677 26.28 35.28 -1.73
N ILE A 678 25.63 36.41 -1.53
CA ILE A 678 25.86 37.65 -2.28
C ILE A 678 27.32 38.08 -2.19
N ASP A 679 27.90 38.10 -0.96
CA ASP A 679 29.30 38.46 -0.75
C ASP A 679 30.25 37.53 -1.52
N ILE A 680 30.06 36.22 -1.41
CA ILE A 680 30.87 35.23 -2.12
C ILE A 680 30.74 35.40 -3.64
N CYS A 681 29.53 35.59 -4.18
CA CYS A 681 29.31 35.77 -5.60
C CYS A 681 30.00 37.03 -6.16
N ARG A 682 30.03 38.11 -5.39
CA ARG A 682 30.80 39.31 -5.71
C ARG A 682 32.29 39.04 -5.75
N GLU A 683 32.84 38.33 -4.77
CA GLU A 683 34.27 37.98 -4.71
C GLU A 683 34.73 37.17 -5.94
N ILE A 684 33.86 36.24 -6.44
CA ILE A 684 34.17 35.40 -7.59
C ILE A 684 33.66 35.96 -8.91
N ALA A 685 33.08 37.18 -8.92
CA ALA A 685 32.45 37.83 -10.07
C ALA A 685 31.37 36.99 -10.77
N ASP A 686 30.55 36.26 -10.00
CA ASP A 686 29.40 35.51 -10.51
C ASP A 686 28.11 36.35 -10.38
N GLU A 687 27.93 37.30 -11.28
CA GLU A 687 26.83 38.24 -11.29
C GLU A 687 25.46 37.52 -11.41
N TRP A 688 25.42 36.36 -12.06
CA TRP A 688 24.19 35.58 -12.21
C TRP A 688 23.73 35.01 -10.86
N SER A 689 24.63 34.39 -10.12
CA SER A 689 24.34 33.87 -8.78
C SER A 689 24.11 34.98 -7.75
N GLU A 690 24.75 36.13 -7.92
CA GLU A 690 24.55 37.33 -7.12
C GLU A 690 23.12 37.86 -7.28
N ALA A 691 22.63 37.98 -8.53
CA ALA A 691 21.27 38.43 -8.83
C ALA A 691 20.21 37.53 -8.17
N ILE A 692 20.39 36.18 -8.22
CA ILE A 692 19.52 35.25 -7.50
C ILE A 692 19.62 35.47 -5.98
N GLY A 693 20.81 35.75 -5.45
CA GLY A 693 21.00 36.03 -4.02
C GLY A 693 20.16 37.24 -3.58
N HIS A 694 20.18 38.32 -4.33
CA HIS A 694 19.38 39.53 -4.09
C HIS A 694 17.89 39.26 -4.21
N GLN A 695 17.48 38.50 -5.25
CA GLN A 695 16.07 38.10 -5.49
C GLN A 695 15.48 37.36 -4.27
N GLU A 696 16.17 36.30 -3.82
CA GLU A 696 15.70 35.49 -2.70
C GLU A 696 15.78 36.23 -1.36
N LEU A 697 16.75 37.13 -1.19
CA LEU A 697 16.83 37.98 0.00
C LEU A 697 15.64 38.93 0.07
N GLY A 698 15.28 39.58 -1.04
CA GLY A 698 14.08 40.40 -1.15
C GLY A 698 12.80 39.63 -0.80
N HIS A 699 12.72 38.38 -1.18
CA HIS A 699 11.61 37.48 -0.83
C HIS A 699 11.52 37.22 0.69
N VAL A 700 12.62 36.84 1.33
CA VAL A 700 12.68 36.61 2.79
C VAL A 700 12.34 37.89 3.57
N LEU A 701 12.92 39.02 3.18
CA LEU A 701 12.67 40.31 3.79
C LEU A 701 11.22 40.78 3.66
N SER A 702 10.53 40.39 2.58
CA SER A 702 9.09 40.66 2.40
C SER A 702 8.23 39.96 3.45
N TYR A 703 8.51 38.71 3.81
CA TYR A 703 7.81 38.02 4.89
C TYR A 703 8.11 38.64 6.27
N ARG A 704 9.35 39.13 6.47
CA ARG A 704 9.74 39.83 7.69
C ARG A 704 9.07 41.20 7.84
N GLY A 705 8.48 41.75 6.78
CA GLY A 705 7.95 43.13 6.76
C GLY A 705 9.03 44.20 6.73
N ALA A 706 10.25 43.85 6.31
CA ALA A 706 11.33 44.84 6.09
C ALA A 706 11.20 45.47 4.69
N TRP A 707 10.12 46.24 4.48
CA TRP A 707 9.61 46.64 3.16
C TRP A 707 10.61 47.43 2.32
N GLN A 708 11.35 48.37 2.92
CA GLN A 708 12.33 49.21 2.20
C GLN A 708 13.55 48.39 1.79
N GLU A 709 14.06 47.56 2.70
CA GLU A 709 15.22 46.71 2.40
C GLU A 709 14.87 45.66 1.34
N ALA A 710 13.68 45.05 1.43
CA ALA A 710 13.18 44.13 0.41
C ALA A 710 13.10 44.77 -0.97
N GLU A 711 12.61 46.00 -1.09
CA GLU A 711 12.58 46.74 -2.36
C GLU A 711 13.99 46.96 -2.93
N GLN A 712 14.93 47.39 -2.07
CA GLN A 712 16.31 47.59 -2.49
C GLN A 712 16.96 46.33 -3.04
N GLU A 713 16.73 45.19 -2.38
CA GLU A 713 17.28 43.90 -2.82
C GLU A 713 16.66 43.43 -4.13
N LEU A 714 15.33 43.61 -4.29
CA LEU A 714 14.65 43.29 -5.55
C LEU A 714 15.09 44.22 -6.70
N ASP A 715 15.37 45.51 -6.44
CA ASP A 715 15.94 46.44 -7.43
C ASP A 715 17.34 45.99 -7.84
N ASN A 716 18.21 45.62 -6.88
CA ASN A 716 19.56 45.13 -7.17
C ASN A 716 19.50 43.89 -8.09
N SER A 717 18.58 42.96 -7.80
CA SER A 717 18.37 41.79 -8.65
C SER A 717 17.93 42.16 -10.07
N LEU A 718 16.97 43.10 -10.23
CA LEU A 718 16.47 43.50 -11.55
C LEU A 718 17.58 44.15 -12.38
N VAL A 719 18.38 45.05 -11.80
CA VAL A 719 19.50 45.67 -12.51
C VAL A 719 20.48 44.64 -13.05
N LEU A 720 20.87 43.64 -12.23
CA LEU A 720 21.78 42.57 -12.66
C LEU A 720 21.12 41.68 -13.73
N ALA A 721 19.81 41.35 -13.60
CA ALA A 721 19.10 40.52 -14.53
C ALA A 721 18.88 41.21 -15.89
N GLU A 722 18.65 42.53 -15.89
CA GLU A 722 18.52 43.35 -17.11
C GLU A 722 19.87 43.48 -17.82
N ASN A 723 20.96 43.74 -17.12
CA ASN A 723 22.31 43.80 -17.70
C ASN A 723 22.69 42.50 -18.42
N GLN A 724 22.17 41.37 -17.95
CA GLN A 724 22.42 40.04 -18.54
C GLN A 724 21.33 39.64 -19.55
N SER A 725 20.31 40.46 -19.76
CA SER A 725 19.14 40.14 -20.59
C SER A 725 18.46 38.81 -20.18
N HIS A 726 18.41 38.51 -18.87
CA HIS A 726 17.89 37.23 -18.36
C HIS A 726 16.39 37.33 -18.03
N VAL A 727 15.56 37.03 -19.01
CA VAL A 727 14.09 37.21 -18.97
C VAL A 727 13.44 36.47 -17.79
N GLN A 728 13.81 35.18 -17.54
CA GLN A 728 13.24 34.38 -16.47
C GLN A 728 13.52 34.97 -15.08
N MET A 729 14.75 35.40 -14.82
CA MET A 729 15.12 36.00 -13.53
C MET A 729 14.33 37.31 -13.28
N GLN A 730 14.18 38.13 -14.29
CA GLN A 730 13.31 39.32 -14.20
C GLN A 730 11.88 38.92 -13.80
N GLY A 731 11.31 37.91 -14.47
CA GLY A 731 9.96 37.42 -14.18
C GLY A 731 9.76 36.94 -12.74
N VAL A 732 10.72 36.22 -12.19
CA VAL A 732 10.68 35.78 -10.80
C VAL A 732 10.79 36.96 -9.83
N THR A 733 11.71 37.92 -10.11
CA THR A 733 11.85 39.12 -9.27
C THR A 733 10.59 39.97 -9.26
N TRP A 734 9.91 40.15 -10.43
CA TRP A 734 8.60 40.81 -10.49
C TRP A 734 7.53 40.05 -9.69
N SER A 735 7.57 38.73 -9.66
CA SER A 735 6.67 37.93 -8.81
C SER A 735 6.87 38.20 -7.34
N TYR A 736 8.13 38.23 -6.85
CA TYR A 736 8.39 38.55 -5.44
C TYR A 736 8.05 40.00 -5.09
N ARG A 737 8.20 40.93 -6.01
CA ARG A 737 7.73 42.30 -5.84
C ARG A 737 6.21 42.37 -5.71
N ALA A 738 5.47 41.58 -6.51
CA ALA A 738 4.02 41.45 -6.40
C ALA A 738 3.60 40.89 -5.03
N LEU A 739 4.29 39.85 -4.53
CA LEU A 739 4.06 39.28 -3.19
C LEU A 739 4.29 40.33 -2.07
N ARG A 740 5.39 41.08 -2.16
CA ARG A 740 5.69 42.17 -1.21
C ARG A 740 4.53 43.16 -1.13
N PHE A 741 4.05 43.64 -2.26
CA PHE A 741 2.93 44.60 -2.29
C PHE A 741 1.62 43.98 -1.77
N LEU A 742 1.37 42.69 -2.02
CA LEU A 742 0.22 41.97 -1.49
C LEU A 742 0.28 41.87 0.05
N LEU A 743 1.44 41.59 0.60
CA LEU A 743 1.64 41.56 2.06
C LEU A 743 1.50 42.94 2.69
N MET A 744 2.03 44.00 2.04
CA MET A 744 1.82 45.38 2.48
C MET A 744 0.34 45.80 2.45
N ALA A 745 -0.41 45.34 1.47
CA ALA A 745 -1.85 45.59 1.39
C ALA A 745 -2.63 44.91 2.53
N ARG A 746 -2.21 43.71 2.98
CA ARG A 746 -2.76 42.99 4.14
C ARG A 746 -2.45 43.72 5.45
N GLU A 747 -1.24 44.25 5.62
CA GLU A 747 -0.86 45.04 6.80
C GLU A 747 -1.64 46.34 6.91
N ALA A 748 -1.89 47.01 5.77
CA ALA A 748 -2.51 48.31 5.69
C ALA A 748 -4.06 48.35 5.89
N VAL A 749 -4.68 47.28 6.40
CA VAL A 749 -6.15 47.15 6.59
C VAL A 749 -6.79 48.30 7.41
N SER A 750 -5.99 49.08 8.12
CA SER A 750 -6.45 50.26 8.86
C SER A 750 -6.49 51.59 8.04
N SER A 751 -5.91 51.64 6.82
CA SER A 751 -5.93 52.81 5.95
C SER A 751 -6.33 52.43 4.52
N ASN A 752 -7.58 52.69 4.13
CA ASN A 752 -8.14 52.26 2.82
C ASN A 752 -7.33 52.69 1.59
N GLN A 753 -6.68 53.86 1.56
CA GLN A 753 -5.97 54.36 0.40
C GLN A 753 -4.65 53.66 0.12
N SER A 754 -3.85 53.40 1.16
CA SER A 754 -2.56 52.73 1.00
C SER A 754 -2.74 51.25 0.61
N SER A 755 -3.78 50.59 1.09
CA SER A 755 -4.09 49.21 0.70
C SER A 755 -4.47 49.11 -0.79
N ILE A 756 -5.25 50.05 -1.32
CA ILE A 756 -5.66 50.06 -2.73
C ILE A 756 -4.47 50.31 -3.65
N GLU A 757 -3.57 51.22 -3.29
CA GLU A 757 -2.36 51.52 -4.08
C GLU A 757 -1.42 50.31 -4.12
N ASN A 758 -1.22 49.63 -2.98
CA ASN A 758 -0.41 48.41 -2.91
C ASN A 758 -1.02 47.25 -3.72
N LEU A 759 -2.34 47.08 -3.70
CA LEU A 759 -3.02 46.06 -4.53
C LEU A 759 -2.86 46.34 -6.03
N LYS A 760 -2.97 47.62 -6.45
CA LYS A 760 -2.72 47.99 -7.82
C LYS A 760 -1.31 47.67 -8.26
N SER A 761 -0.32 48.03 -7.44
CA SER A 761 1.08 47.72 -7.71
C SER A 761 1.34 46.20 -7.73
N SER A 762 0.68 45.43 -6.84
CA SER A 762 0.78 43.96 -6.86
C SER A 762 0.26 43.36 -8.17
N ILE A 763 -0.90 43.84 -8.67
CA ILE A 763 -1.48 43.39 -9.95
C ILE A 763 -0.54 43.74 -11.11
N GLU A 764 -0.03 44.96 -11.19
CA GLU A 764 0.90 45.40 -12.24
C GLU A 764 2.18 44.55 -12.26
N CYS A 765 2.76 44.31 -11.11
CA CYS A 765 3.97 43.45 -10.98
C CYS A 765 3.71 42.03 -11.40
N ALA A 766 2.59 41.42 -10.97
CA ALA A 766 2.24 40.06 -11.32
C ALA A 766 1.88 39.88 -12.81
N GLN A 767 1.26 40.91 -13.42
CA GLN A 767 1.02 40.98 -14.87
C GLN A 767 2.34 41.01 -15.64
N ARG A 768 3.29 41.85 -15.18
CA ARG A 768 4.63 41.92 -15.78
C ARG A 768 5.38 40.59 -15.67
N ALA A 769 5.28 39.90 -14.55
CA ALA A 769 5.83 38.56 -14.39
C ALA A 769 5.23 37.55 -15.37
N LEU A 770 3.92 37.60 -15.62
CA LEU A 770 3.24 36.73 -16.57
C LEU A 770 3.64 37.04 -18.02
N GLU A 771 3.80 38.32 -18.37
CA GLU A 771 4.32 38.75 -19.69
C GLU A 771 5.72 38.18 -19.96
N LEU A 772 6.63 38.27 -18.98
CA LEU A 772 7.99 37.75 -19.08
C LEU A 772 8.01 36.20 -19.16
N ALA A 773 7.09 35.51 -18.47
CA ALA A 773 6.93 34.06 -18.63
C ALA A 773 6.45 33.70 -20.08
N ASN A 774 5.56 34.49 -20.65
CA ASN A 774 5.15 34.33 -22.06
C ASN A 774 6.30 34.61 -23.03
N GLU A 775 7.06 35.67 -22.80
CA GLU A 775 8.25 36.04 -23.60
C GLU A 775 9.29 34.90 -23.56
N MET A 776 9.57 34.33 -22.38
CA MET A 776 10.46 33.20 -22.21
C MET A 776 10.00 31.98 -23.02
N THR A 777 8.70 31.66 -22.97
CA THR A 777 8.10 30.55 -23.74
C THR A 777 8.23 30.75 -25.26
N LEU A 778 8.10 32.01 -25.74
CA LEU A 778 8.19 32.33 -27.18
C LEU A 778 9.64 32.33 -27.66
N THR A 779 10.59 32.73 -26.83
CA THR A 779 11.99 32.95 -27.22
C THR A 779 12.92 31.76 -26.94
N GLN A 780 12.60 30.94 -25.95
CA GLN A 780 13.44 29.84 -25.51
C GLN A 780 12.62 28.57 -25.23
N TYR A 781 12.03 28.45 -24.03
CA TYR A 781 11.24 27.31 -23.58
C TYR A 781 10.29 27.72 -22.45
N SER A 782 9.22 26.94 -22.28
CA SER A 782 8.24 27.19 -21.23
C SER A 782 8.76 26.74 -19.87
N ILE A 783 8.58 27.58 -18.84
CA ILE A 783 8.86 27.24 -17.44
C ILE A 783 7.55 27.30 -16.66
N PRO A 784 6.87 26.16 -16.48
CA PRO A 784 5.54 26.13 -15.87
C PRO A 784 5.46 26.74 -14.47
N ARG A 785 6.53 26.63 -13.65
CA ARG A 785 6.58 27.22 -12.30
C ARG A 785 6.40 28.73 -12.29
N ASP A 786 6.91 29.45 -13.29
CA ASP A 786 6.79 30.90 -13.38
C ASP A 786 5.34 31.30 -13.67
N TYR A 787 4.64 30.54 -14.49
CA TYR A 787 3.20 30.73 -14.72
C TYR A 787 2.37 30.47 -13.46
N VAL A 788 2.70 29.42 -12.68
CA VAL A 788 2.00 29.11 -11.41
C VAL A 788 2.11 30.29 -10.47
N ARG A 789 3.33 30.81 -10.26
CA ARG A 789 3.61 31.90 -9.34
C ARG A 789 2.91 33.19 -9.76
N ALA A 790 3.06 33.60 -11.02
CA ALA A 790 2.46 34.82 -11.53
C ALA A 790 0.93 34.80 -11.48
N ARG A 791 0.30 33.68 -11.88
CA ARG A 791 -1.15 33.54 -11.85
C ARG A 791 -1.74 33.43 -10.45
N TRP A 792 -1.04 32.75 -9.53
CA TRP A 792 -1.44 32.72 -8.13
C TRP A 792 -1.48 34.14 -7.55
N LEU A 793 -0.41 34.91 -7.72
CA LEU A 793 -0.32 36.29 -7.21
C LEU A 793 -1.34 37.22 -7.86
N LEU A 794 -1.58 37.10 -9.16
CA LEU A 794 -2.67 37.82 -9.85
C LEU A 794 -4.03 37.46 -9.24
N GLY A 795 -4.30 36.17 -9.05
CA GLY A 795 -5.57 35.73 -8.48
C GLY A 795 -5.76 36.20 -7.03
N ALA A 796 -4.71 36.13 -6.21
CA ALA A 796 -4.74 36.60 -4.83
C ALA A 796 -4.96 38.13 -4.76
N ALA A 797 -4.29 38.91 -5.63
CA ALA A 797 -4.45 40.37 -5.69
C ALA A 797 -5.84 40.77 -6.22
N TYR A 798 -6.37 40.14 -7.28
CA TYR A 798 -7.72 40.35 -7.78
C TYR A 798 -8.79 39.99 -6.76
N ARG A 799 -8.65 38.86 -6.03
CA ARG A 799 -9.55 38.50 -4.95
C ARG A 799 -9.60 39.56 -3.88
N THR A 800 -8.42 40.05 -3.46
CA THR A 800 -8.33 41.10 -2.41
C THR A 800 -8.89 42.46 -2.89
N ASN A 801 -8.77 42.70 -4.18
CA ASN A 801 -9.38 43.87 -4.85
C ASN A 801 -10.87 43.70 -5.18
N ASN A 802 -11.48 42.58 -4.76
CA ASN A 802 -12.89 42.23 -5.02
C ASN A 802 -13.26 42.01 -6.49
N GLU A 803 -12.30 41.68 -7.32
CA GLU A 803 -12.47 41.30 -8.73
C GLU A 803 -12.59 39.79 -8.88
N LEU A 804 -13.66 39.21 -8.29
CA LEU A 804 -13.82 37.78 -8.03
C LEU A 804 -13.75 36.91 -9.27
N THR A 805 -14.24 37.37 -10.42
CA THR A 805 -14.20 36.61 -11.70
C THR A 805 -12.76 36.43 -12.20
N LEU A 806 -11.96 37.51 -12.19
CA LEU A 806 -10.56 37.44 -12.60
C LEU A 806 -9.72 36.65 -11.63
N ALA A 807 -10.06 36.72 -10.33
CA ALA A 807 -9.44 35.90 -9.30
C ALA A 807 -9.68 34.40 -9.57
N GLU A 808 -10.91 33.97 -9.81
CA GLU A 808 -11.29 32.59 -10.12
C GLU A 808 -10.54 32.06 -11.34
N GLU A 809 -10.50 32.82 -12.43
CA GLU A 809 -9.82 32.42 -13.65
C GLU A 809 -8.34 32.16 -13.43
N ASN A 810 -7.64 33.08 -12.74
CA ASN A 810 -6.20 32.96 -12.50
C ASN A 810 -5.86 31.89 -11.48
N LEU A 811 -6.58 31.81 -10.37
CA LEU A 811 -6.34 30.78 -9.34
C LEU A 811 -6.63 29.37 -9.86
N SER A 812 -7.70 29.18 -10.65
CA SER A 812 -8.00 27.88 -11.24
C SER A 812 -6.93 27.44 -12.25
N LYS A 813 -6.43 28.37 -13.10
CA LYS A 813 -5.31 28.07 -14.01
C LYS A 813 -4.01 27.79 -13.25
N ALA A 814 -3.74 28.53 -12.17
CA ALA A 814 -2.59 28.31 -11.31
C ALA A 814 -2.66 26.94 -10.64
N LEU A 815 -3.81 26.56 -10.07
CA LEU A 815 -3.99 25.27 -9.41
C LEU A 815 -3.80 24.10 -10.38
N ASN A 816 -4.42 24.17 -11.55
CA ASN A 816 -4.30 23.12 -12.56
C ASN A 816 -2.84 22.91 -12.98
N LEU A 817 -2.12 23.99 -13.26
CA LEU A 817 -0.73 23.90 -13.67
C LEU A 817 0.18 23.48 -12.51
N CYS A 818 -0.06 24.01 -11.30
CA CYS A 818 0.66 23.63 -10.08
C CYS A 818 0.59 22.12 -9.83
N ARG A 819 -0.60 21.55 -9.96
CA ARG A 819 -0.84 20.11 -9.83
C ARG A 819 -0.19 19.29 -10.94
N GLN A 820 -0.18 19.80 -12.18
CA GLN A 820 0.48 19.11 -13.32
C GLN A 820 2.00 18.92 -13.10
N ILE A 821 2.65 19.88 -12.47
CA ILE A 821 4.10 19.84 -12.21
C ILE A 821 4.46 19.40 -10.78
N ASN A 822 3.49 18.97 -10.01
CA ASN A 822 3.65 18.52 -8.61
C ASN A 822 4.34 19.55 -7.70
N MET A 823 3.95 20.82 -7.80
CA MET A 823 4.52 21.96 -7.06
C MET A 823 3.81 22.16 -5.72
N VAL A 824 4.09 21.28 -4.77
CA VAL A 824 3.34 21.15 -3.47
C VAL A 824 3.44 22.41 -2.61
N ASP A 825 4.55 23.13 -2.67
CA ASP A 825 4.81 24.37 -1.94
C ASP A 825 3.80 25.48 -2.24
N HIS A 826 3.44 25.69 -3.50
CA HIS A 826 2.47 26.70 -3.93
C HIS A 826 1.02 26.17 -3.93
N GLU A 827 0.81 24.86 -3.88
CA GLU A 827 -0.54 24.30 -3.88
C GLU A 827 -1.33 24.73 -2.64
N ALA A 828 -0.70 24.76 -1.48
CA ALA A 828 -1.32 25.22 -0.24
C ALA A 828 -1.75 26.68 -0.31
N ASP A 829 -0.92 27.56 -0.89
CA ASP A 829 -1.21 28.98 -1.08
C ASP A 829 -2.41 29.20 -2.02
N ILE A 830 -2.41 28.49 -3.16
CA ILE A 830 -3.47 28.61 -4.17
C ILE A 830 -4.80 28.07 -3.63
N LEU A 831 -4.78 26.95 -2.93
CA LEU A 831 -5.98 26.37 -2.30
C LEU A 831 -6.56 27.30 -1.23
N LEU A 832 -5.69 27.92 -0.43
CA LEU A 832 -6.13 28.91 0.55
C LEU A 832 -6.76 30.12 -0.09
N ASP A 833 -6.18 30.64 -1.19
CA ASP A 833 -6.76 31.79 -1.90
C ASP A 833 -8.07 31.45 -2.61
N LEU A 834 -8.23 30.22 -3.10
CA LEU A 834 -9.52 29.72 -3.59
C LEU A 834 -10.54 29.59 -2.45
N ALA A 835 -10.14 29.10 -1.27
CA ALA A 835 -11.01 29.05 -0.10
C ALA A 835 -11.48 30.45 0.31
N ARG A 836 -10.58 31.41 0.37
CA ARG A 836 -10.85 32.82 0.63
C ARG A 836 -11.77 33.44 -0.44
N LEU A 837 -11.60 33.07 -1.71
CA LEU A 837 -12.43 33.51 -2.82
C LEU A 837 -13.88 33.00 -2.67
N ARG A 838 -14.09 31.71 -2.41
CA ARG A 838 -15.42 31.14 -2.16
C ARG A 838 -16.10 31.82 -0.98
N TYR A 839 -15.34 32.04 0.08
CA TYR A 839 -15.81 32.73 1.27
C TYR A 839 -16.23 34.17 0.98
N ALA A 840 -15.45 34.91 0.17
CA ALA A 840 -15.78 36.28 -0.26
C ALA A 840 -17.01 36.31 -1.18
N SER A 841 -17.16 35.37 -2.11
CA SER A 841 -18.32 35.21 -2.97
C SER A 841 -19.62 35.03 -2.17
N HIS A 842 -19.59 34.18 -1.14
CA HIS A 842 -20.73 34.02 -0.24
C HIS A 842 -21.09 35.32 0.48
N LYS A 843 -20.10 36.08 0.98
CA LYS A 843 -20.32 37.36 1.67
C LYS A 843 -20.89 38.45 0.75
N SER A 844 -20.62 38.42 -0.54
CA SER A 844 -21.05 39.43 -1.53
C SER A 844 -22.50 39.25 -2.04
N GLY A 845 -23.28 38.33 -1.42
CA GLY A 845 -24.67 38.11 -1.73
C GLY A 845 -24.98 36.75 -2.39
N GLY A 846 -23.99 35.88 -2.51
CA GLY A 846 -24.22 34.46 -2.83
C GLY A 846 -24.90 33.76 -1.66
N THR A 847 -26.10 33.23 -1.88
CA THR A 847 -26.83 32.47 -0.83
C THR A 847 -26.45 30.96 -0.85
N SER A 848 -25.47 30.55 -1.64
CA SER A 848 -25.11 29.15 -1.80
C SER A 848 -24.38 28.62 -0.56
N GLN A 849 -24.97 27.64 0.09
CA GLN A 849 -24.34 26.88 1.16
C GLN A 849 -23.17 26.02 0.62
N ASP A 850 -23.17 25.76 -0.69
CA ASP A 850 -22.12 25.05 -1.40
C ASP A 850 -20.81 25.84 -1.44
N ASP A 851 -20.84 27.17 -1.54
CA ASP A 851 -19.64 28.02 -1.51
C ASP A 851 -18.91 27.94 -0.15
N LEU A 852 -19.67 27.90 0.96
CA LEU A 852 -19.07 27.74 2.29
C LEU A 852 -18.45 26.36 2.48
N LYS A 853 -19.12 25.33 1.95
CA LYS A 853 -18.60 23.96 2.00
C LYS A 853 -17.32 23.84 1.18
N ASP A 854 -17.32 24.34 -0.06
CA ASP A 854 -16.13 24.35 -0.94
C ASP A 854 -14.97 25.13 -0.30
N ALA A 855 -15.25 26.29 0.34
CA ALA A 855 -14.25 27.06 1.07
C ALA A 855 -13.59 26.26 2.20
N LEU A 856 -14.40 25.56 3.00
CA LEU A 856 -13.89 24.74 4.11
C LEU A 856 -13.11 23.52 3.60
N GLU A 857 -13.58 22.87 2.52
CA GLU A 857 -12.90 21.74 1.91
C GLU A 857 -11.50 22.14 1.39
N LYS A 858 -11.39 23.26 0.67
CA LYS A 858 -10.11 23.76 0.16
C LYS A 858 -9.15 24.20 1.26
N ALA A 859 -9.66 24.84 2.31
CA ALA A 859 -8.84 25.25 3.46
C ALA A 859 -8.36 24.02 4.27
N SER A 860 -9.21 23.00 4.43
CA SER A 860 -8.82 21.74 5.10
C SER A 860 -7.77 20.98 4.30
N GLU A 861 -7.85 21.03 2.98
CA GLU A 861 -6.87 20.46 2.09
C GLU A 861 -5.52 21.19 2.20
N ALA A 862 -5.54 22.52 2.20
CA ALA A 862 -4.33 23.32 2.42
C ALA A 862 -3.71 23.05 3.80
N LEU A 863 -4.54 22.90 4.86
CA LEU A 863 -4.07 22.55 6.20
C LEU A 863 -3.35 21.20 6.20
N MET A 864 -3.94 20.18 5.60
CA MET A 864 -3.33 18.84 5.49
C MET A 864 -1.97 18.89 4.80
N ILE A 865 -1.84 19.66 3.71
CA ILE A 865 -0.56 19.84 3.02
C ILE A 865 0.47 20.49 3.94
N THR A 866 0.11 21.59 4.61
CA THR A 866 1.05 22.33 5.46
C THR A 866 1.48 21.56 6.70
N GLU A 867 0.58 20.85 7.35
CA GLU A 867 0.89 19.99 8.51
C GLU A 867 1.82 18.84 8.13
N ARG A 868 1.53 18.20 7.00
CA ARG A 868 2.32 17.06 6.52
C ARG A 868 3.72 17.46 6.06
N SER A 869 3.83 18.56 5.33
CA SER A 869 5.08 19.05 4.77
C SER A 869 5.89 19.89 5.75
N GLY A 870 5.26 20.36 6.84
CA GLY A 870 5.86 21.27 7.80
C GLY A 870 6.04 22.70 7.25
N TYR A 871 5.17 23.13 6.31
CA TYR A 871 5.20 24.49 5.76
C TYR A 871 4.64 25.50 6.75
N VAL A 872 5.55 26.26 7.35
CA VAL A 872 5.23 27.13 8.49
C VAL A 872 4.48 28.39 8.09
N LEU A 873 4.93 29.08 7.02
CA LEU A 873 4.33 30.34 6.60
C LEU A 873 2.91 30.12 6.04
N GLN A 874 2.74 29.16 5.15
CA GLN A 874 1.44 28.76 4.62
C GLN A 874 0.51 28.24 5.73
N GLY A 875 1.07 27.45 6.66
CA GLY A 875 0.32 26.95 7.81
C GLY A 875 -0.24 28.06 8.70
N ALA A 876 0.54 29.15 8.90
CA ALA A 876 0.06 30.32 9.62
C ALA A 876 -1.16 30.96 8.93
N ASP A 877 -1.06 31.19 7.63
CA ASP A 877 -2.15 31.78 6.84
C ASP A 877 -3.41 30.91 6.76
N VAL A 878 -3.24 29.58 6.65
CA VAL A 878 -4.38 28.62 6.65
C VAL A 878 -5.10 28.62 7.99
N ASN A 879 -4.34 28.56 9.09
CA ASN A 879 -4.92 28.60 10.44
C ASN A 879 -5.65 29.93 10.71
N LEU A 880 -5.17 31.07 10.22
CA LEU A 880 -5.86 32.36 10.30
C LEU A 880 -7.21 32.33 9.58
N PHE A 881 -7.26 31.77 8.39
CA PHE A 881 -8.52 31.64 7.66
C PHE A 881 -9.51 30.71 8.39
N LEU A 882 -9.04 29.57 8.90
CA LEU A 882 -9.89 28.64 9.65
C LEU A 882 -10.37 29.24 10.98
N ALA A 883 -9.55 30.07 11.64
CA ALA A 883 -9.98 30.82 12.82
C ALA A 883 -11.09 31.80 12.50
N GLN A 884 -10.98 32.53 11.40
CA GLN A 884 -12.04 33.43 10.92
C GLN A 884 -13.32 32.66 10.57
N TYR A 885 -13.20 31.54 9.86
CA TYR A 885 -14.33 30.72 9.46
C TYR A 885 -15.07 30.14 10.68
N ALA A 886 -14.34 29.56 11.63
CA ALA A 886 -14.90 29.03 12.87
C ALA A 886 -15.63 30.11 13.69
N LEU A 887 -15.07 31.33 13.75
CA LEU A 887 -15.71 32.44 14.47
C LEU A 887 -16.96 32.95 13.77
N GLU A 888 -16.91 33.15 12.45
CA GLU A 888 -17.96 33.85 11.72
C GLU A 888 -19.09 32.91 11.24
N GLN A 889 -18.78 31.69 10.85
CA GLN A 889 -19.74 30.71 10.29
C GLN A 889 -20.17 29.64 11.30
N GLU A 890 -19.24 28.99 11.97
CA GLU A 890 -19.54 27.94 12.94
C GLU A 890 -19.98 28.52 14.29
N LYS A 891 -19.69 29.79 14.58
CA LYS A 891 -19.91 30.48 15.88
C LYS A 891 -19.20 29.78 17.04
N ASP A 892 -18.13 29.05 16.76
CA ASP A 892 -17.33 28.33 17.73
C ASP A 892 -16.09 29.14 18.14
N LYS A 893 -16.19 29.86 19.24
CA LYS A 893 -15.09 30.68 19.77
C LYS A 893 -13.92 29.85 20.26
N ALA A 894 -14.15 28.63 20.77
CA ALA A 894 -13.10 27.77 21.28
C ALA A 894 -12.21 27.28 20.14
N LYS A 895 -12.82 26.76 19.08
CA LYS A 895 -12.15 26.33 17.87
C LYS A 895 -11.43 27.48 17.15
N ALA A 896 -12.07 28.65 17.06
CA ALA A 896 -11.46 29.86 16.51
C ALA A 896 -10.20 30.27 17.27
N LYS A 897 -10.23 30.16 18.60
CA LYS A 897 -9.07 30.45 19.45
C LYS A 897 -7.92 29.47 19.23
N GLU A 898 -8.23 28.17 19.15
CA GLU A 898 -7.25 27.13 18.88
C GLU A 898 -6.48 27.37 17.56
N TYR A 899 -7.22 27.65 16.48
CA TYR A 899 -6.62 27.99 15.19
C TYR A 899 -5.79 29.29 15.25
N ALA A 900 -6.28 30.34 15.94
CA ALA A 900 -5.56 31.59 16.06
C ALA A 900 -4.26 31.45 16.88
N GLU A 901 -4.27 30.64 17.94
CA GLU A 901 -3.06 30.28 18.72
C GLU A 901 -2.07 29.49 17.87
N SER A 902 -2.54 28.54 17.05
CA SER A 902 -1.72 27.79 16.11
C SER A 902 -1.10 28.71 15.06
N ALA A 903 -1.86 29.63 14.49
CA ALA A 903 -1.37 30.62 13.54
C ALA A 903 -0.28 31.51 14.15
N LEU A 904 -0.50 32.03 15.37
CA LEU A 904 0.48 32.85 16.09
C LEU A 904 1.78 32.10 16.32
N LYS A 905 1.67 30.85 16.77
CA LYS A 905 2.84 29.99 17.01
C LYS A 905 3.66 29.80 15.74
N LEU A 906 3.01 29.48 14.60
CA LEU A 906 3.66 29.29 13.31
C LEU A 906 4.28 30.60 12.80
N ALA A 907 3.54 31.72 12.85
CA ALA A 907 4.01 33.03 12.39
C ALA A 907 5.17 33.60 13.23
N THR A 908 5.35 33.13 14.48
CA THR A 908 6.48 33.53 15.31
C THR A 908 7.85 33.15 14.73
N CYS A 909 7.92 32.05 13.95
CA CYS A 909 9.17 31.59 13.33
C CYS A 909 10.36 31.58 14.32
N ASP A 910 11.43 32.38 14.06
CA ASP A 910 12.58 32.52 14.95
C ASP A 910 12.37 33.63 16.01
N GLY A 911 11.21 34.27 16.04
CA GLY A 911 10.88 35.40 16.88
C GLY A 911 11.36 36.75 16.31
N PRO A 912 10.79 37.89 16.81
CA PRO A 912 11.15 39.21 16.28
C PRO A 912 12.67 39.52 16.39
N PRO A 913 13.31 40.06 15.32
CA PRO A 913 12.71 40.57 14.08
C PRO A 913 12.55 39.52 12.97
N TYR A 914 12.79 38.25 13.23
CA TYR A 914 12.76 37.14 12.25
C TYR A 914 11.47 36.31 12.35
N TYR A 915 10.34 36.94 12.05
CA TYR A 915 9.01 36.39 12.14
C TYR A 915 8.19 36.75 10.91
N TYR A 916 7.12 35.96 10.62
CA TYR A 916 6.19 36.32 9.55
C TYR A 916 5.25 37.44 10.05
N LYS A 917 5.68 38.69 9.84
CA LYS A 917 5.09 39.87 10.45
C LYS A 917 3.58 40.00 10.24
N VAL A 918 3.11 39.93 9.01
CA VAL A 918 1.69 40.15 8.67
C VAL A 918 0.80 39.11 9.32
N ALA A 919 1.13 37.81 9.21
CA ALA A 919 0.33 36.75 9.83
C ALA A 919 0.40 36.79 11.36
N TYR A 920 1.54 37.17 11.93
CA TYR A 920 1.71 37.33 13.38
C TYR A 920 0.78 38.42 13.91
N GLU A 921 0.79 39.61 13.32
CA GLU A 921 -0.07 40.74 13.73
C GLU A 921 -1.57 40.43 13.50
N GLU A 922 -1.93 39.71 12.42
CA GLU A 922 -3.30 39.25 12.17
C GLU A 922 -3.75 38.24 13.25
N ALA A 923 -2.89 37.32 13.67
CA ALA A 923 -3.19 36.35 14.73
C ALA A 923 -3.38 37.03 16.09
N GLU A 924 -2.53 38.00 16.44
CA GLU A 924 -2.70 38.79 17.68
C GLU A 924 -4.03 39.54 17.69
N ARG A 925 -4.37 40.21 16.59
CA ARG A 925 -5.67 40.90 16.46
C ARG A 925 -6.87 39.95 16.56
N MET A 926 -6.75 38.73 16.02
CA MET A 926 -7.79 37.72 16.14
C MET A 926 -7.96 37.26 17.58
N LEU A 927 -6.87 36.98 18.28
CA LEU A 927 -6.90 36.57 19.68
C LEU A 927 -7.46 37.65 20.61
N GLU A 928 -7.17 38.94 20.31
CA GLU A 928 -7.75 40.07 21.04
C GLU A 928 -9.28 40.13 20.85
N LYS A 929 -9.80 39.89 19.65
CA LYS A 929 -11.24 39.82 19.38
C LYS A 929 -11.95 38.64 20.06
N LEU A 930 -11.21 37.60 20.39
CA LEU A 930 -11.73 36.38 21.02
C LEU A 930 -11.71 36.44 22.56
N LYS A 931 -10.97 37.42 23.16
CA LYS A 931 -11.02 37.74 24.59
C LYS A 931 -12.39 38.37 24.93
#